data_6cd5df8db5a032175be148f6bbf6d32c
#
_entry.id   6cd5df8db5a032175be148f6bbf6d32c
#
_cell.length_a   1.000
_cell.length_b   1.000
_cell.length_c   1.000
_cell.angle_alpha   90.00
_cell.angle_beta   90.00
_cell.angle_gamma   90.00
#
_symmetry.space_group_name_H-M   'P 1'
#
loop_
_entity.id
_entity.type
_entity.pdbx_description
1 polymer ?
#
loop_
_entity_poly.entity_id
_entity_poly.type
_entity_poly.pdbx_seq_one_letter_code
_entity_poly.pdbx_strand_id
1 'polypeptide(L)'
;MAKKQFKAESKRLLDLMINSIYTHKEIFLRELISNASDAVDKLAYKALTDDQVGLNRSDFKITLTPDQLARTLTISDNGIGMTKEELEQNLGTIARSGSLQFKQELAKQENGGEHTTDIIGQFGVGFYSAFMVADHVTVTSRAYGSDEAWQWASDGADGYTLTPCEKESAGTDIVLHIKQNTEDDHYDEYLEQYRLADLVKKYSDYIHYPIVMLMHKSRQKPRPEDAGDDYKPEWEDFDEWETLNSMVPLWQRPKSEVTAEEYNQFYKEKYGDWEDPLSVVHVSAEGAVEYKAMLYIPAHAPYDFHSREYQKGLQLYSSGVLIMDKCADLLPEHFRFVKGVVDSQDFSLNISREMLQHTRQLKVIAGNLEKKIKAELLRLQKDDREKYETFWKAFGTQIKVGVVSDYGAHKELLKDLLLFFSSKEGKLTSLAEYKARMPEEQKYIYYACGEDAGQLAKLPQAERIRDKGYEILYLTDEPDQFVIDALGAVDEVAFKSVDDADALPETDEEKAALEQKAEESKPVLDFLKETLGGAIKEARVSKILKSGAVCLTADGPITLEMEKYFQRVDPENAKSMKAQRVLELNPDSAAFAALSRAVESDRDKAARYAKLLYAQAQLIAGLPLEDPAGYTELVCSLMN
;
A
#
# COMPACT_ATOMS: atom_id res chain seq x y z
N MET A 1 -51.55 -17.26 6.48
CA MET A 1 -51.49 -15.80 6.17
C MET A 1 -50.99 -15.66 4.73
N ALA A 2 -51.71 -14.95 3.88
CA ALA A 2 -51.27 -14.68 2.51
C ALA A 2 -50.13 -13.68 2.54
N LYS A 3 -48.96 -14.02 1.96
CA LYS A 3 -47.84 -13.07 1.73
C LYS A 3 -48.32 -11.95 0.81
N LYS A 4 -48.24 -10.69 1.24
CA LYS A 4 -48.48 -9.52 0.39
C LYS A 4 -47.15 -9.11 -0.24
N GLN A 5 -47.19 -8.78 -1.54
CA GLN A 5 -46.02 -8.23 -2.24
C GLN A 5 -45.87 -6.74 -1.91
N PHE A 6 -44.63 -6.27 -1.84
CA PHE A 6 -44.34 -4.84 -1.75
C PHE A 6 -44.71 -4.17 -3.08
N LYS A 7 -45.27 -2.95 -2.99
CA LYS A 7 -45.49 -2.08 -4.15
C LYS A 7 -44.34 -1.11 -4.23
N ALA A 8 -43.80 -0.89 -5.43
CA ALA A 8 -42.72 0.05 -5.67
C ALA A 8 -43.25 1.34 -6.31
N GLU A 9 -42.76 2.50 -5.88
CA GLU A 9 -42.94 3.78 -6.56
C GLU A 9 -41.78 3.97 -7.53
N SER A 10 -41.98 3.64 -8.80
CA SER A 10 -40.92 3.59 -9.83
C SER A 10 -40.19 4.92 -9.98
N LYS A 11 -40.90 6.05 -9.95
CA LYS A 11 -40.31 7.40 -10.02
C LYS A 11 -39.33 7.66 -8.90
N ARG A 12 -39.72 7.36 -7.65
CA ARG A 12 -38.86 7.58 -6.48
C ARG A 12 -37.64 6.62 -6.44
N LEU A 13 -37.83 5.40 -6.91
CA LEU A 13 -36.74 4.45 -7.07
C LEU A 13 -35.71 4.94 -8.09
N LEU A 14 -36.17 5.44 -9.24
CA LEU A 14 -35.31 5.99 -10.28
C LEU A 14 -34.54 7.22 -9.78
N ASP A 15 -35.20 8.13 -9.06
CA ASP A 15 -34.54 9.28 -8.43
C ASP A 15 -33.44 8.85 -7.43
N LEU A 16 -33.70 7.83 -6.60
CA LEU A 16 -32.72 7.29 -5.69
C LEU A 16 -31.55 6.64 -6.44
N MET A 17 -31.81 5.98 -7.55
CA MET A 17 -30.78 5.35 -8.38
C MET A 17 -29.87 6.39 -9.03
N ILE A 18 -30.46 7.45 -9.59
CA ILE A 18 -29.72 8.54 -10.24
C ILE A 18 -28.88 9.33 -9.25
N ASN A 19 -29.41 9.60 -8.04
CA ASN A 19 -28.81 10.55 -7.11
C ASN A 19 -28.08 9.93 -5.91
N SER A 20 -28.16 8.59 -5.70
CA SER A 20 -27.65 7.97 -4.47
C SER A 20 -26.86 6.68 -4.67
N ILE A 21 -26.91 6.04 -5.83
CA ILE A 21 -26.19 4.77 -6.06
C ILE A 21 -24.73 5.02 -6.38
N TYR A 22 -24.43 6.03 -7.18
CA TYR A 22 -23.07 6.35 -7.63
C TYR A 22 -22.51 7.56 -6.90
N THR A 23 -21.28 7.46 -6.46
CA THR A 23 -20.57 8.55 -5.74
C THR A 23 -20.01 9.59 -6.72
N HIS A 24 -19.58 9.15 -7.92
CA HIS A 24 -18.96 9.99 -8.92
C HIS A 24 -19.79 10.02 -10.21
N LYS A 25 -20.11 11.22 -10.70
CA LYS A 25 -20.92 11.39 -11.92
C LYS A 25 -20.23 10.83 -13.17
N GLU A 26 -18.93 10.94 -13.25
CA GLU A 26 -18.11 10.48 -14.39
C GLU A 26 -18.24 8.98 -14.71
N ILE A 27 -18.77 8.19 -13.77
CA ILE A 27 -19.02 6.75 -13.94
C ILE A 27 -20.05 6.45 -15.02
N PHE A 28 -20.92 7.42 -15.40
CA PHE A 28 -21.89 7.22 -16.48
C PHE A 28 -21.23 6.69 -17.76
N LEU A 29 -20.06 7.22 -18.12
CA LEU A 29 -19.36 6.82 -19.33
C LEU A 29 -18.89 5.36 -19.26
N ARG A 30 -18.36 4.93 -18.11
CA ARG A 30 -17.99 3.53 -17.85
C ARG A 30 -19.19 2.59 -18.04
N GLU A 31 -20.32 2.93 -17.46
CA GLU A 31 -21.53 2.08 -17.52
C GLU A 31 -22.09 1.97 -18.94
N LEU A 32 -22.11 3.08 -19.69
CA LEU A 32 -22.60 3.07 -21.07
C LEU A 32 -21.65 2.34 -22.02
N ILE A 33 -20.35 2.51 -21.88
CA ILE A 33 -19.33 1.76 -22.63
C ILE A 33 -19.42 0.26 -22.30
N SER A 34 -19.63 -0.11 -21.03
CA SER A 34 -19.79 -1.51 -20.62
C SER A 34 -21.02 -2.14 -21.28
N ASN A 35 -22.14 -1.41 -21.35
CA ASN A 35 -23.34 -1.88 -22.04
C ASN A 35 -23.12 -2.02 -23.55
N ALA A 36 -22.41 -1.10 -24.17
CA ALA A 36 -22.01 -1.17 -25.58
C ALA A 36 -21.11 -2.38 -25.85
N SER A 37 -20.11 -2.63 -24.99
CA SER A 37 -19.27 -3.83 -25.05
C SER A 37 -20.10 -5.13 -24.99
N ASP A 38 -21.02 -5.23 -24.02
CA ASP A 38 -21.90 -6.39 -23.91
C ASP A 38 -22.78 -6.61 -25.17
N ALA A 39 -23.22 -5.52 -25.81
CA ALA A 39 -24.01 -5.60 -27.06
C ALA A 39 -23.14 -6.12 -28.22
N VAL A 40 -21.89 -5.70 -28.28
CA VAL A 40 -20.92 -6.20 -29.27
C VAL A 40 -20.56 -7.66 -28.99
N ASP A 41 -20.32 -8.05 -27.73
CA ASP A 41 -20.05 -9.45 -27.35
C ASP A 41 -21.15 -10.40 -27.81
N LYS A 42 -22.42 -10.02 -27.65
CA LYS A 42 -23.56 -10.80 -28.09
C LYS A 42 -23.56 -11.01 -29.60
N LEU A 43 -23.26 -9.97 -30.38
CA LEU A 43 -23.19 -10.11 -31.83
C LEU A 43 -21.94 -10.87 -32.28
N ALA A 44 -20.80 -10.64 -31.64
CA ALA A 44 -19.57 -11.37 -31.90
C ALA A 44 -19.72 -12.88 -31.62
N TYR A 45 -20.41 -13.23 -30.53
CA TYR A 45 -20.75 -14.63 -30.24
C TYR A 45 -21.66 -15.24 -31.33
N LYS A 46 -22.69 -14.48 -31.77
CA LYS A 46 -23.57 -14.92 -32.86
C LYS A 46 -22.81 -15.11 -34.17
N ALA A 47 -21.81 -14.28 -34.45
CA ALA A 47 -20.96 -14.38 -35.64
C ALA A 47 -20.12 -15.66 -35.71
N LEU A 48 -19.94 -16.38 -34.57
CA LEU A 48 -19.30 -17.70 -34.59
C LEU A 48 -20.12 -18.80 -35.27
N THR A 49 -21.43 -18.60 -35.38
CA THR A 49 -22.37 -19.60 -35.93
C THR A 49 -23.21 -19.07 -37.07
N ASP A 50 -23.18 -17.78 -37.35
CA ASP A 50 -24.00 -17.10 -38.38
C ASP A 50 -23.12 -16.22 -39.29
N ASP A 51 -22.77 -16.77 -40.45
CA ASP A 51 -21.94 -16.10 -41.47
C ASP A 51 -22.61 -14.83 -42.04
N GLN A 52 -23.93 -14.63 -41.84
CA GLN A 52 -24.65 -13.44 -42.31
C GLN A 52 -24.34 -12.19 -41.49
N VAL A 53 -23.70 -12.31 -40.33
CA VAL A 53 -23.24 -11.15 -39.55
C VAL A 53 -22.30 -10.28 -40.38
N GLY A 54 -21.45 -10.89 -41.20
CA GLY A 54 -20.63 -10.20 -42.21
C GLY A 54 -19.58 -9.25 -41.62
N LEU A 55 -19.40 -9.24 -40.29
CA LEU A 55 -18.38 -8.44 -39.58
C LEU A 55 -17.23 -9.32 -39.12
N ASN A 56 -16.00 -8.88 -39.37
CA ASN A 56 -14.82 -9.46 -38.77
C ASN A 56 -14.63 -8.90 -37.35
N ARG A 57 -13.79 -9.55 -36.55
CA ARG A 57 -13.50 -9.08 -35.18
C ARG A 57 -12.94 -7.66 -35.13
N SER A 58 -12.21 -7.24 -36.16
CA SER A 58 -11.65 -5.90 -36.29
C SER A 58 -12.67 -4.81 -36.64
N ASP A 59 -13.87 -5.19 -37.07
CA ASP A 59 -14.91 -4.25 -37.49
C ASP A 59 -15.79 -3.82 -36.30
N PHE A 60 -15.75 -4.57 -35.21
CA PHE A 60 -16.47 -4.22 -33.98
C PHE A 60 -15.80 -3.03 -33.29
N LYS A 61 -16.60 -2.05 -32.91
CA LYS A 61 -16.12 -0.83 -32.24
C LYS A 61 -17.20 -0.12 -31.45
N ILE A 62 -16.78 0.72 -30.54
CA ILE A 62 -17.60 1.68 -29.81
C ILE A 62 -17.12 3.07 -30.24
N THR A 63 -18.01 3.96 -30.61
CA THR A 63 -17.67 5.30 -31.10
C THR A 63 -18.20 6.36 -30.15
N LEU A 64 -17.36 7.30 -29.74
CA LEU A 64 -17.74 8.48 -28.97
C LEU A 64 -17.74 9.69 -29.89
N THR A 65 -18.84 10.46 -29.85
CA THR A 65 -18.98 11.68 -30.67
C THR A 65 -19.53 12.82 -29.80
N PRO A 66 -18.65 13.66 -29.22
CA PRO A 66 -19.07 14.88 -28.55
C PRO A 66 -19.43 15.97 -29.56
N ASP A 67 -20.48 16.73 -29.27
CA ASP A 67 -20.87 17.95 -30.01
C ASP A 67 -21.10 19.08 -28.99
N GLN A 68 -20.15 20.00 -28.92
CA GLN A 68 -20.18 21.12 -28.00
C GLN A 68 -21.29 22.13 -28.34
N LEU A 69 -21.61 22.30 -29.63
CA LEU A 69 -22.63 23.25 -30.09
C LEU A 69 -24.04 22.75 -29.76
N ALA A 70 -24.28 21.48 -30.04
CA ALA A 70 -25.55 20.83 -29.72
C ALA A 70 -25.65 20.42 -28.25
N ARG A 71 -24.54 20.49 -27.50
CA ARG A 71 -24.39 19.98 -26.12
C ARG A 71 -24.77 18.51 -26.01
N THR A 72 -24.33 17.69 -26.96
CA THR A 72 -24.62 16.26 -26.96
C THR A 72 -23.36 15.42 -26.92
N LEU A 73 -23.44 14.28 -26.22
CA LEU A 73 -22.48 13.20 -26.32
C LEU A 73 -23.16 11.97 -26.86
N THR A 74 -22.73 11.47 -28.01
CA THR A 74 -23.24 10.24 -28.59
C THR A 74 -22.29 9.09 -28.32
N ILE A 75 -22.81 7.97 -27.81
CA ILE A 75 -22.13 6.69 -27.65
C ILE A 75 -22.79 5.70 -28.58
N SER A 76 -22.05 5.23 -29.59
CA SER A 76 -22.55 4.31 -30.62
C SER A 76 -21.82 2.98 -30.56
N ASP A 77 -22.56 1.88 -30.65
CA ASP A 77 -22.03 0.52 -30.85
C ASP A 77 -22.55 -0.08 -32.15
N ASN A 78 -21.77 -0.99 -32.73
CA ASN A 78 -22.23 -1.82 -33.84
C ASN A 78 -22.46 -3.27 -33.38
N GLY A 79 -23.06 -3.41 -32.18
CA GLY A 79 -23.41 -4.67 -31.57
C GLY A 79 -24.76 -5.22 -32.06
N ILE A 80 -25.36 -6.11 -31.26
CA ILE A 80 -26.57 -6.85 -31.62
C ILE A 80 -27.83 -5.97 -31.81
N GLY A 81 -27.84 -4.77 -31.18
CA GLY A 81 -28.99 -3.88 -31.15
C GLY A 81 -30.17 -4.44 -30.34
N MET A 82 -31.32 -3.77 -30.42
CA MET A 82 -32.55 -4.13 -29.68
C MET A 82 -33.79 -3.97 -30.55
N THR A 83 -34.73 -4.91 -30.42
CA THR A 83 -36.10 -4.79 -30.94
C THR A 83 -36.90 -3.80 -30.08
N LYS A 84 -38.11 -3.47 -30.54
CA LYS A 84 -39.04 -2.64 -29.77
C LYS A 84 -39.32 -3.20 -28.39
N GLU A 85 -39.62 -4.49 -28.32
CA GLU A 85 -39.94 -5.21 -27.09
C GLU A 85 -38.72 -5.25 -26.15
N GLU A 86 -37.52 -5.40 -26.70
CA GLU A 86 -36.26 -5.40 -25.90
C GLU A 86 -35.97 -3.99 -25.37
N LEU A 87 -36.23 -2.92 -26.14
CA LEU A 87 -36.10 -1.53 -25.64
C LEU A 87 -37.07 -1.28 -24.47
N GLU A 88 -38.35 -1.70 -24.60
CA GLU A 88 -39.31 -1.60 -23.48
C GLU A 88 -38.86 -2.41 -22.26
N GLN A 89 -38.35 -3.60 -22.47
CA GLN A 89 -37.96 -4.48 -21.38
C GLN A 89 -36.65 -4.05 -20.69
N ASN A 90 -35.65 -3.67 -21.46
CA ASN A 90 -34.31 -3.38 -20.94
C ASN A 90 -34.14 -1.93 -20.44
N LEU A 91 -34.85 -0.96 -21.06
CA LEU A 91 -34.76 0.45 -20.69
C LEU A 91 -36.02 0.94 -19.96
N GLY A 92 -37.17 0.28 -20.14
CA GLY A 92 -38.42 0.61 -19.47
C GLY A 92 -38.67 -0.15 -18.16
N THR A 93 -37.81 -1.14 -17.81
CA THR A 93 -37.93 -1.92 -16.56
C THR A 93 -36.68 -1.78 -15.73
N ILE A 94 -36.78 -1.14 -14.57
CA ILE A 94 -35.68 -0.91 -13.64
C ILE A 94 -35.17 -2.25 -13.09
N ALA A 95 -33.82 -2.39 -12.99
CA ALA A 95 -33.12 -3.57 -12.48
C ALA A 95 -33.32 -4.85 -13.30
N ARG A 96 -33.61 -4.72 -14.61
CA ARG A 96 -33.62 -5.83 -15.55
C ARG A 96 -32.37 -5.78 -16.45
N SER A 97 -31.61 -6.87 -16.50
CA SER A 97 -30.40 -6.98 -17.34
C SER A 97 -30.61 -8.03 -18.43
N GLY A 98 -30.69 -7.59 -19.69
CA GLY A 98 -30.70 -8.49 -20.86
C GLY A 98 -29.33 -9.22 -21.02
N SER A 99 -28.27 -8.65 -20.55
CA SER A 99 -26.93 -9.27 -20.56
C SER A 99 -26.84 -10.42 -19.56
N LEU A 100 -27.42 -10.27 -18.36
CA LEU A 100 -27.50 -11.37 -17.39
C LEU A 100 -28.37 -12.53 -17.89
N GLN A 101 -29.51 -12.23 -18.58
CA GLN A 101 -30.35 -13.26 -19.18
C GLN A 101 -29.59 -14.05 -20.24
N PHE A 102 -28.88 -13.35 -21.12
CA PHE A 102 -28.04 -13.98 -22.14
C PHE A 102 -26.96 -14.90 -21.52
N LYS A 103 -26.28 -14.46 -20.49
CA LYS A 103 -25.30 -15.29 -19.74
C LYS A 103 -25.94 -16.55 -19.16
N GLN A 104 -27.14 -16.44 -18.60
CA GLN A 104 -27.87 -17.58 -18.03
C GLN A 104 -28.37 -18.57 -19.12
N GLU A 105 -28.71 -18.09 -20.30
CA GLU A 105 -29.09 -18.92 -21.44
C GLU A 105 -27.92 -19.69 -22.02
N LEU A 106 -26.76 -19.01 -22.17
CA LEU A 106 -25.51 -19.66 -22.58
C LEU A 106 -25.09 -20.76 -21.59
N ALA A 107 -25.12 -20.48 -20.31
CA ALA A 107 -24.77 -21.46 -19.27
C ALA A 107 -25.68 -22.71 -19.25
N LYS A 108 -26.93 -22.59 -19.77
CA LYS A 108 -27.85 -23.73 -19.91
C LYS A 108 -27.61 -24.55 -21.19
N GLN A 109 -27.10 -23.93 -22.25
CA GLN A 109 -26.84 -24.58 -23.53
C GLN A 109 -25.52 -25.33 -23.54
N GLU A 110 -24.53 -24.86 -22.81
CA GLU A 110 -23.21 -25.47 -22.70
C GLU A 110 -23.17 -26.41 -21.50
N ASN A 111 -23.29 -27.71 -21.73
CA ASN A 111 -23.04 -28.77 -20.75
C ASN A 111 -21.55 -28.78 -20.31
N GLY A 112 -21.02 -27.68 -19.73
CA GLY A 112 -19.68 -27.61 -19.12
C GLY A 112 -18.52 -27.28 -20.06
N GLY A 113 -18.73 -26.61 -21.20
CA GLY A 113 -17.66 -26.10 -22.08
C GLY A 113 -17.25 -24.66 -21.73
N GLU A 114 -15.93 -24.42 -21.70
CA GLU A 114 -15.25 -23.18 -21.27
C GLU A 114 -15.31 -22.03 -22.28
N HIS A 115 -16.48 -21.56 -22.70
CA HIS A 115 -16.60 -20.26 -23.36
C HIS A 115 -17.40 -19.29 -22.48
N THR A 116 -16.74 -18.75 -21.45
CA THR A 116 -17.27 -17.65 -20.67
C THR A 116 -17.19 -16.37 -21.50
N THR A 117 -18.33 -15.93 -22.05
CA THR A 117 -18.48 -14.57 -22.53
C THR A 117 -18.33 -13.62 -21.33
N ASP A 118 -17.39 -12.69 -21.41
CA ASP A 118 -17.05 -11.70 -20.36
C ASP A 118 -18.13 -10.60 -20.26
N ILE A 119 -19.38 -11.00 -19.95
CA ILE A 119 -20.48 -10.05 -19.81
C ILE A 119 -20.29 -9.19 -18.57
N ILE A 120 -20.28 -7.87 -18.77
CA ILE A 120 -20.00 -6.85 -17.75
C ILE A 120 -21.32 -6.45 -17.04
N GLY A 121 -22.40 -6.16 -17.78
CA GLY A 121 -23.66 -5.60 -17.27
C GLY A 121 -24.56 -6.62 -16.58
N GLN A 122 -24.53 -6.71 -15.25
CA GLN A 122 -25.28 -7.72 -14.48
C GLN A 122 -26.50 -7.17 -13.74
N PHE A 123 -26.52 -5.86 -13.38
CA PHE A 123 -27.51 -5.31 -12.46
C PHE A 123 -28.72 -4.63 -13.12
N GLY A 124 -28.62 -4.26 -14.41
CA GLY A 124 -29.72 -3.59 -15.15
C GLY A 124 -30.00 -2.18 -14.63
N VAL A 125 -29.04 -1.50 -14.05
CA VAL A 125 -29.18 -0.15 -13.52
C VAL A 125 -28.17 0.84 -14.11
N GLY A 126 -27.06 0.36 -14.69
CA GLY A 126 -25.97 1.17 -15.22
C GLY A 126 -26.43 2.20 -16.26
N PHE A 127 -27.39 1.86 -17.12
CA PHE A 127 -27.95 2.77 -18.12
C PHE A 127 -28.48 4.07 -17.51
N TYR A 128 -29.15 4.01 -16.36
CA TYR A 128 -29.75 5.20 -15.74
C TYR A 128 -28.72 6.18 -15.17
N SER A 129 -27.45 5.81 -15.07
CA SER A 129 -26.37 6.74 -14.75
C SER A 129 -26.23 7.86 -15.78
N ALA A 130 -26.71 7.68 -17.00
CA ALA A 130 -26.81 8.71 -18.03
C ALA A 130 -27.53 9.98 -17.53
N PHE A 131 -28.57 9.84 -16.71
CA PHE A 131 -29.32 10.96 -16.15
C PHE A 131 -28.60 11.72 -15.04
N MET A 132 -27.46 11.24 -14.57
CA MET A 132 -26.59 12.03 -13.67
C MET A 132 -26.02 13.25 -14.41
N VAL A 133 -25.75 13.14 -15.71
CA VAL A 133 -25.10 14.16 -16.53
C VAL A 133 -25.98 14.71 -17.65
N ALA A 134 -27.06 14.02 -18.02
CA ALA A 134 -28.00 14.41 -19.09
C ALA A 134 -29.36 14.75 -18.52
N ASP A 135 -30.01 15.75 -19.10
CA ASP A 135 -31.44 16.10 -18.86
C ASP A 135 -32.40 15.40 -19.82
N HIS A 136 -31.88 14.95 -20.97
CA HIS A 136 -32.63 14.16 -21.95
C HIS A 136 -31.72 13.08 -22.54
N VAL A 137 -32.23 11.87 -22.69
CA VAL A 137 -31.54 10.72 -23.28
C VAL A 137 -32.36 10.12 -24.38
N THR A 138 -31.76 9.97 -25.56
CA THR A 138 -32.34 9.32 -26.72
C THR A 138 -31.57 8.06 -27.07
N VAL A 139 -32.24 6.93 -27.24
CA VAL A 139 -31.61 5.65 -27.63
C VAL A 139 -32.26 5.19 -28.95
N THR A 140 -31.49 5.18 -30.02
CA THR A 140 -31.88 4.68 -31.34
C THR A 140 -31.24 3.31 -31.56
N SER A 141 -32.06 2.29 -31.78
CA SER A 141 -31.55 0.91 -31.92
C SER A 141 -32.23 0.15 -33.05
N ARG A 142 -31.43 -0.66 -33.74
CA ARG A 142 -31.91 -1.65 -34.75
C ARG A 142 -31.33 -3.01 -34.39
N ALA A 143 -32.18 -3.99 -34.14
CA ALA A 143 -31.74 -5.34 -33.84
C ALA A 143 -31.16 -6.02 -35.08
N TYR A 144 -30.10 -6.83 -34.88
CA TYR A 144 -29.55 -7.67 -35.94
C TYR A 144 -30.60 -8.60 -36.53
N GLY A 145 -30.71 -8.60 -37.86
CA GLY A 145 -31.71 -9.37 -38.59
C GLY A 145 -33.11 -8.73 -38.66
N SER A 146 -33.28 -7.50 -38.15
CA SER A 146 -34.51 -6.72 -38.26
C SER A 146 -34.36 -5.60 -39.28
N ASP A 147 -35.45 -5.31 -40.01
CA ASP A 147 -35.56 -4.14 -40.90
C ASP A 147 -36.12 -2.93 -40.15
N GLU A 148 -36.65 -3.11 -38.95
CA GLU A 148 -37.24 -2.06 -38.15
C GLU A 148 -36.24 -1.49 -37.16
N ALA A 149 -36.21 -0.15 -37.05
CA ALA A 149 -35.49 0.56 -36.01
C ALA A 149 -36.44 1.38 -35.14
N TRP A 150 -36.10 1.49 -33.86
CA TRP A 150 -36.91 2.16 -32.86
C TRP A 150 -36.10 3.15 -32.04
N GLN A 151 -36.72 4.28 -31.70
CA GLN A 151 -36.14 5.29 -30.83
C GLN A 151 -36.91 5.35 -29.51
N TRP A 152 -36.18 5.15 -28.43
CA TRP A 152 -36.60 5.37 -27.05
C TRP A 152 -36.07 6.73 -26.61
N ALA A 153 -36.90 7.55 -25.92
CA ALA A 153 -36.51 8.85 -25.41
C ALA A 153 -37.14 9.13 -24.06
N SER A 154 -36.37 9.77 -23.15
CA SER A 154 -36.81 10.08 -21.79
C SER A 154 -36.07 11.28 -21.21
N ASP A 155 -36.78 12.05 -20.36
CA ASP A 155 -36.25 13.11 -19.52
C ASP A 155 -35.95 12.61 -18.08
N GLY A 156 -35.89 11.29 -17.84
CA GLY A 156 -35.64 10.66 -16.56
C GLY A 156 -36.89 10.07 -15.91
N ALA A 157 -37.21 10.49 -14.68
CA ALA A 157 -38.23 9.86 -13.85
C ALA A 157 -39.70 9.99 -14.33
N ASP A 158 -39.97 10.83 -15.32
CA ASP A 158 -41.34 11.10 -15.80
C ASP A 158 -41.87 10.11 -16.86
N GLY A 159 -41.05 9.12 -17.23
CA GLY A 159 -41.39 8.08 -18.19
C GLY A 159 -40.60 8.19 -19.49
N TYR A 160 -41.02 7.45 -20.52
CA TYR A 160 -40.36 7.41 -21.81
C TYR A 160 -41.35 7.36 -22.97
N THR A 161 -40.88 7.71 -24.16
CA THR A 161 -41.58 7.53 -25.42
C THR A 161 -40.87 6.50 -26.27
N LEU A 162 -41.63 5.81 -27.14
CA LEU A 162 -41.06 4.84 -28.09
C LEU A 162 -41.69 5.10 -29.47
N THR A 163 -40.83 5.46 -30.43
CA THR A 163 -41.27 5.82 -31.79
C THR A 163 -40.48 5.06 -32.85
N PRO A 164 -41.08 4.69 -34.00
CA PRO A 164 -40.31 4.12 -35.10
C PRO A 164 -39.37 5.17 -35.69
N CYS A 165 -38.20 4.74 -36.11
CA CYS A 165 -37.19 5.60 -36.74
C CYS A 165 -36.42 4.84 -37.84
N GLU A 166 -35.46 5.50 -38.47
CA GLU A 166 -34.54 4.91 -39.45
C GLU A 166 -33.15 4.74 -38.83
N LYS A 167 -32.53 3.59 -39.05
CA LYS A 167 -31.13 3.29 -38.75
C LYS A 167 -30.61 2.29 -39.78
N GLU A 168 -29.51 2.64 -40.45
CA GLU A 168 -28.99 1.87 -41.58
C GLU A 168 -28.45 0.49 -41.20
N SER A 169 -27.79 0.38 -40.05
CA SER A 169 -27.12 -0.84 -39.59
C SER A 169 -27.62 -1.28 -38.21
N ALA A 170 -27.43 -2.56 -37.90
CA ALA A 170 -27.61 -3.06 -36.54
C ALA A 170 -26.70 -2.35 -35.53
N GLY A 171 -27.14 -2.26 -34.29
CA GLY A 171 -26.44 -1.60 -33.21
C GLY A 171 -27.28 -0.55 -32.48
N THR A 172 -26.66 0.20 -31.57
CA THR A 172 -27.38 1.19 -30.75
C THR A 172 -26.60 2.50 -30.69
N ASP A 173 -27.31 3.63 -30.80
CA ASP A 173 -26.79 4.97 -30.59
C ASP A 173 -27.51 5.56 -29.37
N ILE A 174 -26.73 5.96 -28.36
CA ILE A 174 -27.20 6.65 -27.15
C ILE A 174 -26.76 8.10 -27.25
N VAL A 175 -27.71 9.02 -27.34
CA VAL A 175 -27.47 10.46 -27.37
C VAL A 175 -27.84 11.06 -26.02
N LEU A 176 -26.88 11.64 -25.35
CA LEU A 176 -27.00 12.35 -24.09
C LEU A 176 -27.06 13.86 -24.36
N HIS A 177 -28.14 14.53 -23.98
CA HIS A 177 -28.21 15.98 -23.94
C HIS A 177 -27.65 16.45 -22.60
N ILE A 178 -26.42 16.96 -22.62
CA ILE A 178 -25.64 17.27 -21.42
C ILE A 178 -26.22 18.49 -20.70
N LYS A 179 -26.45 18.35 -19.40
CA LYS A 179 -26.95 19.39 -18.49
C LYS A 179 -26.15 20.68 -18.59
N GLN A 180 -26.81 21.80 -18.29
CA GLN A 180 -26.13 23.07 -18.13
C GLN A 180 -25.25 23.05 -16.86
N ASN A 181 -24.15 23.81 -16.89
CA ASN A 181 -23.31 24.00 -15.72
C ASN A 181 -24.09 24.65 -14.58
N THR A 182 -23.75 24.29 -13.36
CA THR A 182 -24.27 24.90 -12.13
C THR A 182 -23.11 25.57 -11.38
N GLU A 183 -23.36 26.15 -10.20
CA GLU A 183 -22.30 26.68 -9.35
C GLU A 183 -21.34 25.59 -8.85
N ASP A 184 -21.85 24.36 -8.62
CA ASP A 184 -21.13 23.24 -8.06
C ASP A 184 -20.64 22.24 -9.10
N ASP A 185 -21.27 22.17 -10.29
CA ASP A 185 -21.03 21.14 -11.31
C ASP A 185 -20.71 21.73 -12.68
N HIS A 186 -19.64 21.25 -13.30
CA HIS A 186 -19.15 21.67 -14.62
C HIS A 186 -19.39 20.57 -15.65
N TYR A 187 -20.64 20.39 -16.09
CA TYR A 187 -21.02 19.32 -17.03
C TYR A 187 -20.41 19.45 -18.42
N ASP A 188 -19.95 20.66 -18.82
CA ASP A 188 -19.27 20.90 -20.10
C ASP A 188 -18.01 20.06 -20.27
N GLU A 189 -17.38 19.64 -19.15
CA GLU A 189 -16.20 18.76 -19.17
C GLU A 189 -16.47 17.46 -19.94
N TYR A 190 -17.71 16.95 -19.93
CA TYR A 190 -18.10 15.73 -20.63
C TYR A 190 -18.33 15.91 -22.15
N LEU A 191 -18.10 17.11 -22.66
CA LEU A 191 -18.06 17.44 -24.08
C LEU A 191 -16.64 17.70 -24.59
N GLU A 192 -15.66 17.69 -23.70
CA GLU A 192 -14.24 17.92 -24.02
C GLU A 192 -13.56 16.60 -24.40
N GLN A 193 -12.95 16.59 -25.62
CA GLN A 193 -12.34 15.37 -26.17
C GLN A 193 -11.26 14.77 -25.26
N TYR A 194 -10.37 15.57 -24.67
CA TYR A 194 -9.30 15.06 -23.81
C TYR A 194 -9.85 14.53 -22.49
N ARG A 195 -10.87 15.17 -21.92
CA ARG A 195 -11.54 14.67 -20.71
C ARG A 195 -12.21 13.32 -20.95
N LEU A 196 -12.88 13.14 -22.08
CA LEU A 196 -13.46 11.86 -22.47
C LEU A 196 -12.40 10.78 -22.68
N ALA A 197 -11.28 11.13 -23.34
CA ALA A 197 -10.15 10.21 -23.51
C ALA A 197 -9.55 9.77 -22.17
N ASP A 198 -9.36 10.71 -21.22
CA ASP A 198 -8.90 10.41 -19.87
C ASP A 198 -9.86 9.50 -19.10
N LEU A 199 -11.17 9.71 -19.22
CA LEU A 199 -12.18 8.85 -18.60
C LEU A 199 -12.19 7.44 -19.19
N VAL A 200 -12.05 7.31 -20.50
CA VAL A 200 -11.91 6.01 -21.17
C VAL A 200 -10.64 5.31 -20.67
N LYS A 201 -9.52 6.03 -20.65
CA LYS A 201 -8.23 5.49 -20.19
C LYS A 201 -8.28 5.06 -18.72
N LYS A 202 -9.00 5.80 -17.89
CA LYS A 202 -9.16 5.50 -16.45
C LYS A 202 -10.01 4.27 -16.20
N TYR A 203 -11.20 4.20 -16.81
CA TYR A 203 -12.23 3.23 -16.41
C TYR A 203 -12.43 2.06 -17.39
N SER A 204 -12.14 2.26 -18.68
CA SER A 204 -12.51 1.36 -19.77
C SER A 204 -11.32 1.01 -20.69
N ASP A 205 -10.08 1.24 -20.23
CA ASP A 205 -8.87 1.05 -21.02
C ASP A 205 -8.71 -0.39 -21.57
N TYR A 206 -9.26 -1.36 -20.87
CA TYR A 206 -9.10 -2.78 -21.20
C TYR A 206 -10.40 -3.43 -21.69
N ILE A 207 -11.36 -2.64 -22.12
CA ILE A 207 -12.49 -3.16 -22.91
C ILE A 207 -11.95 -3.79 -24.20
N HIS A 208 -12.43 -4.98 -24.56
CA HIS A 208 -11.86 -5.82 -25.64
C HIS A 208 -12.07 -5.26 -27.05
N TYR A 209 -12.88 -4.23 -27.19
CA TYR A 209 -13.18 -3.57 -28.46
C TYR A 209 -12.59 -2.17 -28.51
N PRO A 210 -12.15 -1.68 -29.70
CA PRO A 210 -11.65 -0.33 -29.84
C PRO A 210 -12.76 0.69 -29.53
N ILE A 211 -12.44 1.60 -28.63
CA ILE A 211 -13.25 2.79 -28.36
C ILE A 211 -12.62 3.93 -29.13
N VAL A 212 -13.34 4.41 -30.15
CA VAL A 212 -12.80 5.38 -31.10
C VAL A 212 -13.49 6.72 -30.96
N MET A 213 -12.74 7.78 -31.18
CA MET A 213 -13.23 9.16 -31.21
C MET A 213 -12.48 9.95 -32.28
N LEU A 214 -13.18 10.88 -32.95
CA LEU A 214 -12.54 11.83 -33.86
C LEU A 214 -11.91 12.94 -33.03
N MET A 215 -10.57 12.96 -33.00
CA MET A 215 -9.81 13.93 -32.24
C MET A 215 -9.43 15.13 -33.12
N HIS A 216 -9.76 16.32 -32.63
CA HIS A 216 -9.29 17.58 -33.24
C HIS A 216 -7.92 17.92 -32.65
N LYS A 217 -6.91 17.88 -33.48
CA LYS A 217 -5.49 18.07 -33.09
C LYS A 217 -4.86 19.23 -33.84
N SER A 218 -3.85 19.83 -33.23
CA SER A 218 -3.01 20.83 -33.90
C SER A 218 -1.58 20.34 -33.95
N ARG A 219 -0.91 20.47 -35.07
CA ARG A 219 0.50 20.18 -35.20
C ARG A 219 1.25 21.37 -35.77
N GLN A 220 2.51 21.51 -35.37
CA GLN A 220 3.40 22.51 -35.94
C GLN A 220 3.79 22.09 -37.39
N LYS A 221 3.60 23.00 -38.33
CA LYS A 221 4.07 22.76 -39.71
C LYS A 221 5.59 22.62 -39.74
N PRO A 222 6.13 21.77 -40.63
CA PRO A 222 7.57 21.69 -40.80
C PRO A 222 8.18 23.07 -41.08
N ARG A 223 9.31 23.39 -40.42
CA ARG A 223 10.02 24.64 -40.66
C ARG A 223 10.50 24.65 -42.10
N PRO A 224 10.17 25.69 -42.93
CA PRO A 224 10.72 25.85 -44.29
C PRO A 224 12.25 25.89 -44.25
N GLU A 225 12.91 25.30 -45.25
CA GLU A 225 14.37 25.26 -45.31
C GLU A 225 15.01 26.66 -45.44
N ASP A 226 14.24 27.64 -45.95
CA ASP A 226 14.62 29.04 -46.12
C ASP A 226 14.19 29.98 -45.00
N ALA A 227 13.66 29.44 -43.91
CA ALA A 227 13.18 30.22 -42.76
C ALA A 227 14.33 30.90 -42.00
N GLY A 228 14.29 32.23 -41.93
CA GLY A 228 15.23 33.05 -41.19
C GLY A 228 15.07 32.91 -39.64
N ASP A 229 15.91 33.65 -38.91
CA ASP A 229 15.94 33.58 -37.43
C ASP A 229 14.66 34.08 -36.75
N ASP A 230 13.84 34.88 -37.46
CA ASP A 230 12.56 35.41 -36.97
C ASP A 230 11.35 34.51 -37.28
N TYR A 231 11.57 33.26 -37.71
CA TYR A 231 10.49 32.33 -38.04
C TYR A 231 9.59 32.07 -36.82
N LYS A 232 8.29 32.34 -36.97
CA LYS A 232 7.27 31.94 -36.00
C LYS A 232 6.65 30.62 -36.46
N PRO A 233 6.57 29.63 -35.53
CA PRO A 233 5.91 28.36 -35.84
C PRO A 233 4.48 28.58 -36.33
N GLU A 234 4.14 28.02 -37.49
CA GLU A 234 2.77 27.93 -37.97
C GLU A 234 2.17 26.61 -37.51
N TRP A 235 0.89 26.65 -37.10
CA TRP A 235 0.16 25.48 -36.69
C TRP A 235 -0.92 25.17 -37.73
N GLU A 236 -1.21 23.90 -37.93
CA GLU A 236 -2.34 23.43 -38.73
C GLU A 236 -3.21 22.51 -37.86
N ASP A 237 -4.51 22.73 -37.95
CA ASP A 237 -5.49 21.87 -37.31
C ASP A 237 -5.87 20.72 -38.24
N PHE A 238 -6.04 19.53 -37.68
CA PHE A 238 -6.44 18.34 -38.43
C PHE A 238 -7.29 17.42 -37.55
N ASP A 239 -8.12 16.62 -38.19
CA ASP A 239 -8.96 15.63 -37.55
C ASP A 239 -8.39 14.24 -37.80
N GLU A 240 -8.35 13.43 -36.74
CA GLU A 240 -7.84 12.07 -36.79
C GLU A 240 -8.71 11.14 -35.92
N TRP A 241 -9.11 9.99 -36.47
CA TRP A 241 -9.72 8.94 -35.68
C TRP A 241 -8.68 8.27 -34.80
N GLU A 242 -8.92 8.28 -33.51
CA GLU A 242 -8.02 7.71 -32.52
C GLU A 242 -8.71 6.61 -31.70
N THR A 243 -8.00 5.51 -31.46
CA THR A 243 -8.42 4.48 -30.50
C THR A 243 -7.94 4.89 -29.13
N LEU A 244 -8.87 5.13 -28.21
CA LEU A 244 -8.59 5.70 -26.90
C LEU A 244 -8.12 4.68 -25.87
N ASN A 245 -8.46 3.40 -26.07
CA ASN A 245 -8.17 2.32 -25.10
C ASN A 245 -7.10 1.34 -25.60
N SER A 246 -6.49 0.63 -24.66
CA SER A 246 -5.40 -0.33 -24.92
C SER A 246 -5.90 -1.74 -25.22
N MET A 247 -7.13 -2.08 -24.90
CA MET A 247 -7.84 -3.34 -25.12
C MET A 247 -7.27 -4.57 -24.42
N VAL A 248 -5.95 -4.80 -24.47
CA VAL A 248 -5.30 -5.98 -23.90
C VAL A 248 -4.46 -5.59 -22.67
N PRO A 249 -4.90 -5.94 -21.47
CA PRO A 249 -4.16 -5.63 -20.27
C PRO A 249 -2.90 -6.48 -20.15
N LEU A 250 -1.79 -5.84 -19.70
CA LEU A 250 -0.50 -6.49 -19.58
C LEU A 250 -0.53 -7.73 -18.65
N TRP A 251 -1.33 -7.67 -17.58
CA TRP A 251 -1.48 -8.79 -16.61
C TRP A 251 -2.30 -9.97 -17.14
N GLN A 252 -2.99 -9.82 -18.27
CA GLN A 252 -3.70 -10.91 -18.94
C GLN A 252 -2.78 -11.72 -19.84
N ARG A 253 -1.66 -11.15 -20.31
CA ARG A 253 -0.69 -11.81 -21.18
C ARG A 253 0.11 -12.85 -20.40
N PRO A 254 0.52 -13.96 -21.06
CA PRO A 254 1.43 -14.92 -20.45
C PRO A 254 2.73 -14.25 -19.99
N LYS A 255 3.21 -14.57 -18.79
CA LYS A 255 4.44 -14.00 -18.23
C LYS A 255 5.66 -14.13 -19.15
N SER A 256 5.71 -15.21 -19.95
CA SER A 256 6.80 -15.49 -20.91
C SER A 256 6.82 -14.55 -22.11
N GLU A 257 5.73 -13.83 -22.35
CA GLU A 257 5.57 -12.92 -23.50
C GLU A 257 5.73 -11.44 -23.12
N VAL A 258 5.93 -11.13 -21.84
CA VAL A 258 6.06 -9.77 -21.32
C VAL A 258 7.52 -9.51 -20.97
N THR A 259 8.12 -8.50 -21.56
CA THR A 259 9.51 -8.12 -21.30
C THR A 259 9.65 -7.28 -20.01
N ALA A 260 10.87 -7.17 -19.51
CA ALA A 260 11.16 -6.35 -18.34
C ALA A 260 10.87 -4.86 -18.61
N GLU A 261 11.17 -4.41 -19.84
CA GLU A 261 10.93 -3.04 -20.30
C GLU A 261 9.43 -2.71 -20.30
N GLU A 262 8.58 -3.64 -20.78
CA GLU A 262 7.12 -3.46 -20.75
C GLU A 262 6.57 -3.35 -19.33
N TYR A 263 7.07 -4.19 -18.38
CA TYR A 263 6.69 -4.06 -16.97
C TYR A 263 7.10 -2.71 -16.39
N ASN A 264 8.33 -2.27 -16.65
CA ASN A 264 8.85 -1.01 -16.11
C ASN A 264 8.13 0.19 -16.70
N GLN A 265 7.86 0.17 -18.00
CA GLN A 265 7.13 1.24 -18.67
C GLN A 265 5.70 1.35 -18.16
N PHE A 266 5.00 0.21 -18.05
CA PHE A 266 3.66 0.18 -17.48
C PHE A 266 3.64 0.77 -16.06
N TYR A 267 4.60 0.40 -15.21
CA TYR A 267 4.70 0.91 -13.85
C TYR A 267 4.86 2.43 -13.83
N LYS A 268 5.80 2.95 -14.60
CA LYS A 268 6.08 4.40 -14.67
C LYS A 268 4.90 5.20 -15.20
N GLU A 269 4.28 4.74 -16.25
CA GLU A 269 3.10 5.41 -16.84
C GLU A 269 1.88 5.35 -15.92
N LYS A 270 1.61 4.18 -15.34
CA LYS A 270 0.41 3.95 -14.54
C LYS A 270 0.45 4.65 -13.18
N TYR A 271 1.62 4.70 -12.55
CA TYR A 271 1.78 5.24 -11.19
C TYR A 271 2.50 6.59 -11.14
N GLY A 272 2.87 7.15 -12.29
CA GLY A 272 3.57 8.43 -12.39
C GLY A 272 4.95 8.41 -11.74
N ASP A 273 5.59 7.25 -11.71
CA ASP A 273 6.91 7.08 -11.14
C ASP A 273 7.99 7.31 -12.21
N TRP A 274 9.13 7.83 -11.83
CA TRP A 274 10.26 8.12 -12.73
C TRP A 274 11.34 7.04 -12.67
N GLU A 275 11.36 6.22 -11.60
CA GLU A 275 12.26 5.09 -11.44
C GLU A 275 11.59 3.76 -11.83
N ASP A 276 12.42 2.79 -12.19
CA ASP A 276 11.95 1.42 -12.40
C ASP A 276 11.64 0.77 -11.04
N PRO A 277 10.65 -0.12 -10.95
CA PRO A 277 10.38 -0.86 -9.72
C PRO A 277 11.52 -1.83 -9.41
N LEU A 278 11.78 -2.12 -8.15
CA LEU A 278 12.77 -3.11 -7.73
C LEU A 278 12.41 -4.51 -8.18
N SER A 279 11.12 -4.81 -8.20
CA SER A 279 10.62 -6.11 -8.65
C SER A 279 9.16 -6.06 -9.08
N VAL A 280 8.79 -7.05 -9.88
CA VAL A 280 7.43 -7.28 -10.39
C VAL A 280 6.98 -8.70 -10.05
N VAL A 281 5.80 -8.85 -9.48
CA VAL A 281 5.17 -10.13 -9.20
C VAL A 281 3.97 -10.29 -10.14
N HIS A 282 4.13 -11.05 -11.20
CA HIS A 282 3.05 -11.38 -12.14
C HIS A 282 2.43 -12.72 -11.73
N VAL A 283 1.14 -12.73 -11.42
CA VAL A 283 0.38 -13.87 -10.89
C VAL A 283 -0.76 -14.21 -11.83
N SER A 284 -0.88 -15.48 -12.18
CA SER A 284 -2.10 -16.10 -12.70
C SER A 284 -2.48 -17.22 -11.73
N ALA A 285 -3.63 -17.11 -11.09
CA ALA A 285 -4.12 -18.06 -10.12
C ALA A 285 -5.42 -18.68 -10.62
N GLU A 286 -5.46 -20.01 -10.64
CA GLU A 286 -6.59 -20.83 -11.03
C GLU A 286 -6.98 -21.72 -9.85
N GLY A 287 -8.26 -21.98 -9.63
CA GLY A 287 -8.74 -22.86 -8.57
C GLY A 287 -10.04 -22.39 -7.91
N ALA A 288 -10.08 -22.40 -6.58
CA ALA A 288 -11.28 -21.98 -5.82
C ALA A 288 -11.66 -20.51 -6.01
N VAL A 289 -10.72 -19.68 -6.38
CA VAL A 289 -10.89 -18.27 -6.79
C VAL A 289 -9.91 -18.02 -7.93
N GLU A 290 -10.42 -17.51 -9.04
CA GLU A 290 -9.62 -17.18 -10.21
C GLU A 290 -9.29 -15.70 -10.23
N TYR A 291 -8.01 -15.36 -10.35
CA TYR A 291 -7.57 -13.98 -10.50
C TYR A 291 -6.22 -13.86 -11.18
N LYS A 292 -5.99 -12.75 -11.83
CA LYS A 292 -4.70 -12.31 -12.33
C LYS A 292 -4.25 -11.08 -11.56
N ALA A 293 -2.97 -10.97 -11.29
CA ALA A 293 -2.43 -9.81 -10.60
C ALA A 293 -1.03 -9.46 -11.10
N MET A 294 -0.75 -8.17 -11.08
CA MET A 294 0.58 -7.65 -11.36
C MET A 294 0.93 -6.65 -10.28
N LEU A 295 1.88 -7.04 -9.41
CA LEU A 295 2.27 -6.27 -8.23
C LEU A 295 3.68 -5.73 -8.44
N TYR A 296 3.92 -4.52 -7.95
CA TYR A 296 5.20 -3.83 -8.05
C TYR A 296 5.73 -3.47 -6.67
N ILE A 297 7.02 -3.70 -6.46
CA ILE A 297 7.76 -3.24 -5.29
C ILE A 297 8.53 -1.99 -5.73
N PRO A 298 8.14 -0.78 -5.27
CA PRO A 298 8.80 0.47 -5.63
C PRO A 298 10.25 0.54 -5.15
N ALA A 299 11.08 1.36 -5.80
CA ALA A 299 12.46 1.61 -5.39
C ALA A 299 12.56 2.64 -4.25
N HIS A 300 11.60 3.53 -4.13
CA HIS A 300 11.56 4.58 -3.12
C HIS A 300 10.15 4.79 -2.57
N ALA A 301 10.06 5.36 -1.38
CA ALA A 301 8.79 5.73 -0.77
C ALA A 301 8.26 7.04 -1.40
N PRO A 302 6.95 7.13 -1.73
CA PRO A 302 6.33 8.38 -2.11
C PRO A 302 6.48 9.43 -1.01
N TYR A 303 6.45 10.72 -1.39
CA TYR A 303 6.59 11.84 -0.45
C TYR A 303 5.58 11.80 0.70
N ASP A 304 4.34 11.38 0.41
CA ASP A 304 3.23 11.30 1.36
C ASP A 304 3.13 9.96 2.09
N PHE A 305 4.07 9.02 1.89
CA PHE A 305 3.99 7.63 2.39
C PHE A 305 3.72 7.52 3.88
N HIS A 306 4.31 8.42 4.69
CA HIS A 306 4.15 8.45 6.15
C HIS A 306 3.03 9.39 6.62
N SER A 307 2.33 10.06 5.69
CA SER A 307 1.21 10.93 6.03
C SER A 307 -0.06 10.12 6.31
N ARG A 308 -1.03 10.74 7.00
CA ARG A 308 -2.37 10.17 7.21
C ARG A 308 -3.22 10.16 5.93
N GLU A 309 -2.84 10.95 4.95
CA GLU A 309 -3.55 11.09 3.67
C GLU A 309 -3.17 10.00 2.67
N TYR A 310 -2.02 9.31 2.90
CA TYR A 310 -1.59 8.22 2.03
C TYR A 310 -2.60 7.08 2.04
N GLN A 311 -3.17 6.81 0.88
CA GLN A 311 -4.13 5.72 0.68
C GLN A 311 -3.42 4.52 0.06
N LYS A 312 -3.33 3.44 0.83
CA LYS A 312 -2.88 2.15 0.32
C LYS A 312 -3.96 1.50 -0.54
N GLY A 313 -3.57 0.59 -1.39
CA GLY A 313 -4.50 -0.28 -2.12
C GLY A 313 -4.03 -0.62 -3.53
N LEU A 314 -4.56 -1.71 -4.03
CA LEU A 314 -4.36 -2.16 -5.40
C LEU A 314 -5.54 -1.71 -6.27
N GLN A 315 -5.28 -1.45 -7.54
CA GLN A 315 -6.33 -1.24 -8.51
C GLN A 315 -7.07 -2.56 -8.75
N LEU A 316 -8.37 -2.52 -8.66
CA LEU A 316 -9.23 -3.66 -8.84
C LEU A 316 -9.96 -3.57 -10.17
N TYR A 317 -9.77 -4.58 -10.99
CA TYR A 317 -10.46 -4.75 -12.27
C TYR A 317 -11.40 -5.95 -12.23
N SER A 318 -12.44 -5.90 -13.03
CA SER A 318 -13.30 -7.05 -13.36
C SER A 318 -13.72 -6.93 -14.82
N SER A 319 -13.42 -7.96 -15.63
CA SER A 319 -13.71 -8.00 -17.06
C SER A 319 -13.22 -6.75 -17.82
N GLY A 320 -12.00 -6.30 -17.54
CA GLY A 320 -11.37 -5.15 -18.21
C GLY A 320 -11.85 -3.76 -17.76
N VAL A 321 -12.74 -3.70 -16.76
CA VAL A 321 -13.31 -2.44 -16.22
C VAL A 321 -12.73 -2.17 -14.84
N LEU A 322 -12.26 -0.93 -14.62
CA LEU A 322 -11.79 -0.49 -13.30
C LEU A 322 -12.99 -0.37 -12.34
N ILE A 323 -12.91 -1.11 -11.24
CA ILE A 323 -13.91 -1.14 -10.18
C ILE A 323 -13.51 -0.18 -9.05
N MET A 324 -12.27 -0.31 -8.57
CA MET A 324 -11.72 0.52 -7.51
C MET A 324 -10.28 0.90 -7.83
N ASP A 325 -9.94 2.17 -7.67
CA ASP A 325 -8.58 2.64 -7.88
C ASP A 325 -7.64 2.26 -6.73
N LYS A 326 -8.16 2.17 -5.51
CA LYS A 326 -7.40 1.81 -4.30
C LYS A 326 -8.21 0.87 -3.40
N CYS A 327 -8.15 -0.43 -3.69
CA CYS A 327 -8.75 -1.46 -2.84
C CYS A 327 -7.82 -1.77 -1.65
N ALA A 328 -8.07 -1.13 -0.50
CA ALA A 328 -7.27 -1.28 0.70
C ALA A 328 -7.35 -2.68 1.33
N ASP A 329 -8.44 -3.40 1.10
CA ASP A 329 -8.68 -4.74 1.68
C ASP A 329 -7.79 -5.84 1.07
N LEU A 330 -7.16 -5.57 -0.08
CA LEU A 330 -6.26 -6.52 -0.74
C LEU A 330 -4.83 -6.49 -0.18
N LEU A 331 -4.48 -5.46 0.60
CA LEU A 331 -3.13 -5.31 1.16
C LEU A 331 -3.19 -5.09 2.66
N PRO A 332 -2.44 -5.86 3.45
CA PRO A 332 -2.22 -5.56 4.86
C PRO A 332 -1.40 -4.27 5.01
N GLU A 333 -1.42 -3.69 6.22
CA GLU A 333 -0.77 -2.40 6.47
C GLU A 333 0.75 -2.46 6.30
N HIS A 334 1.37 -3.59 6.63
CA HIS A 334 2.81 -3.78 6.51
C HIS A 334 3.30 -3.85 5.04
N PHE A 335 2.40 -4.12 4.07
CA PHE A 335 2.71 -4.08 2.64
C PHE A 335 2.05 -2.91 1.90
N ARG A 336 1.69 -1.84 2.62
CA ARG A 336 1.04 -0.65 2.05
C ARG A 336 1.82 0.04 0.91
N PHE A 337 3.11 -0.23 0.78
CA PHE A 337 3.97 0.30 -0.28
C PHE A 337 3.76 -0.38 -1.64
N VAL A 338 3.18 -1.58 -1.67
CA VAL A 338 2.98 -2.33 -2.92
C VAL A 338 1.96 -1.61 -3.78
N LYS A 339 2.32 -1.39 -5.04
CA LYS A 339 1.43 -0.90 -6.09
C LYS A 339 1.07 -2.05 -7.02
N GLY A 340 -0.04 -1.96 -7.73
CA GLY A 340 -0.39 -3.02 -8.65
C GLY A 340 -1.86 -3.08 -9.00
N VAL A 341 -2.17 -4.09 -9.78
CA VAL A 341 -3.51 -4.40 -10.27
C VAL A 341 -3.90 -5.81 -9.89
N VAL A 342 -5.19 -6.01 -9.61
CA VAL A 342 -5.81 -7.32 -9.44
C VAL A 342 -7.05 -7.37 -10.32
N ASP A 343 -7.19 -8.41 -11.10
CA ASP A 343 -8.32 -8.63 -12.01
C ASP A 343 -8.96 -9.98 -11.71
N SER A 344 -10.24 -10.00 -11.44
CA SER A 344 -11.01 -11.22 -11.19
C SER A 344 -12.48 -11.03 -11.53
N GLN A 345 -13.08 -12.07 -12.07
CA GLN A 345 -14.53 -12.13 -12.33
C GLN A 345 -15.32 -12.62 -11.11
N ASP A 346 -14.63 -13.21 -10.11
CA ASP A 346 -15.23 -13.82 -8.92
C ASP A 346 -15.60 -12.81 -7.83
N PHE A 347 -15.37 -11.50 -8.06
CA PHE A 347 -15.71 -10.49 -7.07
C PHE A 347 -17.23 -10.26 -6.99
N SER A 348 -17.76 -10.34 -5.78
CA SER A 348 -19.12 -9.89 -5.50
C SER A 348 -19.13 -8.37 -5.38
N LEU A 349 -19.57 -7.72 -6.45
CA LEU A 349 -19.68 -6.27 -6.53
C LEU A 349 -21.04 -5.80 -5.99
N ASN A 350 -21.08 -4.59 -5.41
CA ASN A 350 -22.35 -3.92 -5.16
C ASN A 350 -22.96 -3.39 -6.49
N ILE A 351 -24.14 -2.83 -6.40
CA ILE A 351 -24.86 -2.32 -7.58
C ILE A 351 -24.09 -1.23 -8.32
N SER A 352 -23.42 -0.32 -7.59
CA SER A 352 -22.59 0.75 -8.19
C SER A 352 -21.23 0.28 -8.68
N ARG A 353 -20.81 -0.92 -8.33
CA ARG A 353 -19.45 -1.43 -8.55
C ARG A 353 -18.34 -0.57 -7.94
N GLU A 354 -18.67 0.32 -7.01
CA GLU A 354 -17.69 1.17 -6.32
C GLU A 354 -17.23 0.56 -4.99
N MET A 355 -17.92 -0.45 -4.49
CA MET A 355 -17.58 -1.15 -3.25
C MET A 355 -17.66 -2.66 -3.44
N LEU A 356 -16.70 -3.34 -2.83
CA LEU A 356 -16.73 -4.79 -2.70
C LEU A 356 -17.61 -5.20 -1.52
N GLN A 357 -18.36 -6.27 -1.70
CA GLN A 357 -18.88 -6.98 -0.55
C GLN A 357 -17.73 -7.77 0.07
N HIS A 358 -17.51 -7.63 1.39
CA HIS A 358 -16.49 -8.38 2.12
C HIS A 358 -16.78 -9.88 2.03
N THR A 359 -16.28 -10.51 0.98
CA THR A 359 -16.52 -11.92 0.68
C THR A 359 -15.34 -12.78 1.11
N ARG A 360 -15.60 -14.06 1.24
CA ARG A 360 -14.54 -15.06 1.48
C ARG A 360 -13.48 -15.02 0.37
N GLN A 361 -13.88 -14.77 -0.88
CA GLN A 361 -12.99 -14.68 -2.03
C GLN A 361 -11.97 -13.57 -1.87
N LEU A 362 -12.40 -12.38 -1.46
CA LEU A 362 -11.49 -11.24 -1.24
C LEU A 362 -10.40 -11.57 -0.21
N LYS A 363 -10.78 -12.21 0.90
CA LYS A 363 -9.82 -12.64 1.93
C LYS A 363 -8.83 -13.69 1.42
N VAL A 364 -9.30 -14.62 0.58
CA VAL A 364 -8.43 -15.64 -0.02
C VAL A 364 -7.42 -14.99 -0.95
N ILE A 365 -7.86 -14.07 -1.81
CA ILE A 365 -6.96 -13.32 -2.71
C ILE A 365 -5.94 -12.52 -1.88
N ALA A 366 -6.38 -11.72 -0.91
CA ALA A 366 -5.49 -10.93 -0.06
C ALA A 366 -4.41 -11.78 0.62
N GLY A 367 -4.80 -12.92 1.23
CA GLY A 367 -3.84 -13.84 1.87
C GLY A 367 -2.87 -14.52 0.87
N ASN A 368 -3.30 -14.73 -0.37
CA ASN A 368 -2.41 -15.25 -1.41
C ASN A 368 -1.44 -14.18 -1.89
N LEU A 369 -1.90 -12.95 -2.09
CA LEU A 369 -1.04 -11.81 -2.48
C LEU A 369 0.01 -11.55 -1.41
N GLU A 370 -0.37 -11.54 -0.14
CA GLU A 370 0.54 -11.37 1.01
C GLU A 370 1.68 -12.41 0.97
N LYS A 371 1.37 -13.68 0.75
CA LYS A 371 2.37 -14.75 0.61
C LYS A 371 3.29 -14.55 -0.59
N LYS A 372 2.74 -14.09 -1.73
CA LYS A 372 3.52 -13.83 -2.94
C LYS A 372 4.46 -12.64 -2.76
N ILE A 373 4.01 -11.57 -2.10
CA ILE A 373 4.84 -10.41 -1.78
C ILE A 373 5.98 -10.84 -0.84
N LYS A 374 5.67 -11.57 0.25
CA LYS A 374 6.72 -12.12 1.14
C LYS A 374 7.74 -12.95 0.38
N ALA A 375 7.28 -13.88 -0.45
CA ALA A 375 8.17 -14.77 -1.20
C ALA A 375 9.10 -13.99 -2.15
N GLU A 376 8.60 -12.93 -2.79
CA GLU A 376 9.39 -12.09 -3.66
C GLU A 376 10.43 -11.26 -2.88
N LEU A 377 10.06 -10.71 -1.73
CA LEU A 377 10.99 -10.00 -0.85
C LEU A 377 12.11 -10.93 -0.34
N LEU A 378 11.78 -12.17 0.03
CA LEU A 378 12.78 -13.18 0.41
C LEU A 378 13.67 -13.58 -0.77
N ARG A 379 13.11 -13.65 -1.99
CA ARG A 379 13.92 -13.88 -3.20
C ARG A 379 14.92 -12.74 -3.42
N LEU A 380 14.49 -11.49 -3.33
CA LEU A 380 15.37 -10.33 -3.42
C LEU A 380 16.45 -10.36 -2.32
N GLN A 381 16.08 -10.67 -1.07
CA GLN A 381 17.02 -10.76 0.05
C GLN A 381 18.14 -11.77 -0.22
N LYS A 382 17.80 -12.89 -0.87
CA LYS A 382 18.71 -13.99 -1.14
C LYS A 382 19.51 -13.80 -2.44
N ASP A 383 18.84 -13.42 -3.53
CA ASP A 383 19.38 -13.48 -4.90
C ASP A 383 19.88 -12.11 -5.40
N ASP A 384 19.39 -11.00 -4.81
CA ASP A 384 19.73 -9.62 -5.20
C ASP A 384 19.75 -8.72 -3.97
N ARG A 385 20.78 -8.89 -3.16
CA ARG A 385 20.92 -8.21 -1.87
C ARG A 385 20.94 -6.68 -1.99
N GLU A 386 21.51 -6.13 -3.05
CA GLU A 386 21.58 -4.68 -3.27
C GLU A 386 20.19 -4.08 -3.47
N LYS A 387 19.35 -4.74 -4.28
CA LYS A 387 17.94 -4.33 -4.42
C LYS A 387 17.16 -4.48 -3.13
N TYR A 388 17.43 -5.55 -2.36
CA TYR A 388 16.77 -5.73 -1.08
C TYR A 388 17.17 -4.66 -0.05
N GLU A 389 18.42 -4.24 -0.02
CA GLU A 389 18.88 -3.16 0.86
C GLU A 389 18.33 -1.79 0.42
N THR A 390 18.14 -1.57 -0.89
CA THR A 390 17.41 -0.40 -1.41
C THR A 390 15.96 -0.40 -0.93
N PHE A 391 15.28 -1.54 -1.07
CA PHE A 391 13.94 -1.76 -0.51
C PHE A 391 13.91 -1.51 1.01
N TRP A 392 14.86 -2.10 1.74
CA TRP A 392 14.93 -1.99 3.20
C TRP A 392 15.10 -0.56 3.68
N LYS A 393 15.94 0.21 3.00
CA LYS A 393 16.14 1.63 3.28
C LYS A 393 14.85 2.45 3.11
N ALA A 394 14.03 2.11 2.11
CA ALA A 394 12.79 2.83 1.83
C ALA A 394 11.61 2.38 2.72
N PHE A 395 11.50 1.09 3.04
CA PHE A 395 10.30 0.50 3.64
C PHE A 395 10.58 -0.40 4.87
N GLY A 396 11.82 -0.54 5.29
CA GLY A 396 12.20 -1.41 6.41
C GLY A 396 11.48 -1.06 7.71
N THR A 397 11.33 0.22 8.00
CA THR A 397 10.57 0.71 9.16
C THR A 397 9.11 0.26 9.10
N GLN A 398 8.49 0.27 7.90
CA GLN A 398 7.11 -0.20 7.72
C GLN A 398 6.97 -1.70 8.01
N ILE A 399 7.95 -2.51 7.61
CA ILE A 399 7.99 -3.95 7.94
C ILE A 399 8.14 -4.14 9.46
N LYS A 400 9.03 -3.38 10.10
CA LYS A 400 9.24 -3.40 11.56
C LYS A 400 7.97 -3.01 12.32
N VAL A 401 7.29 -1.95 11.90
CA VAL A 401 5.99 -1.55 12.46
C VAL A 401 4.95 -2.65 12.28
N GLY A 402 4.96 -3.35 11.14
CA GLY A 402 4.08 -4.50 10.90
C GLY A 402 4.28 -5.65 11.87
N VAL A 403 5.50 -5.85 12.40
CA VAL A 403 5.78 -6.88 13.43
C VAL A 403 5.11 -6.54 14.76
N VAL A 404 5.07 -5.26 15.14
CA VAL A 404 4.57 -4.83 16.45
C VAL A 404 3.10 -4.43 16.45
N SER A 405 2.57 -4.05 15.29
CA SER A 405 1.14 -3.79 15.14
C SER A 405 0.33 -5.05 15.41
N ASP A 406 -0.93 -4.91 15.75
CA ASP A 406 -1.84 -6.01 16.03
C ASP A 406 -1.32 -6.98 17.11
N TYR A 407 -0.60 -6.44 18.10
CA TYR A 407 -0.01 -7.23 19.20
C TYR A 407 0.89 -8.37 18.72
N GLY A 408 1.58 -8.20 17.60
CA GLY A 408 2.51 -9.18 17.02
C GLY A 408 1.84 -10.32 16.26
N ALA A 409 0.60 -10.14 15.79
CA ALA A 409 -0.11 -11.16 15.00
C ALA A 409 0.64 -11.58 13.72
N HIS A 410 1.38 -10.65 13.11
CA HIS A 410 2.12 -10.89 11.86
C HIS A 410 3.62 -11.16 12.06
N LYS A 411 4.12 -11.26 13.32
CA LYS A 411 5.53 -11.45 13.61
C LYS A 411 6.15 -12.67 12.91
N GLU A 412 5.47 -13.80 12.91
CA GLU A 412 5.95 -15.03 12.25
C GLU A 412 6.00 -14.90 10.72
N LEU A 413 5.12 -14.09 10.15
CA LEU A 413 5.15 -13.79 8.72
C LEU A 413 6.34 -12.91 8.36
N LEU A 414 6.64 -11.90 9.18
CA LEU A 414 7.57 -10.82 8.84
C LEU A 414 9.00 -10.99 9.37
N LYS A 415 9.22 -11.85 10.38
CA LYS A 415 10.54 -12.00 11.04
C LYS A 415 11.69 -12.29 10.07
N ASP A 416 11.44 -13.06 9.02
CA ASP A 416 12.47 -13.47 8.05
C ASP A 416 12.87 -12.30 7.11
N LEU A 417 12.05 -11.26 7.04
CA LEU A 417 12.30 -10.07 6.23
C LEU A 417 13.16 -9.03 6.96
N LEU A 418 13.34 -9.17 8.27
CA LEU A 418 14.01 -8.17 9.08
C LEU A 418 15.53 -8.14 8.84
N LEU A 419 16.08 -6.93 8.77
CA LEU A 419 17.50 -6.66 8.76
C LEU A 419 17.88 -5.78 9.95
N PHE A 420 19.04 -6.09 10.53
CA PHE A 420 19.67 -5.31 11.59
C PHE A 420 21.16 -5.13 11.28
N PHE A 421 21.81 -4.12 11.83
CA PHE A 421 23.21 -3.89 11.58
C PHE A 421 24.06 -4.85 12.45
N SER A 422 25.00 -5.57 11.83
CA SER A 422 25.87 -6.52 12.49
C SER A 422 27.16 -5.86 12.97
N SER A 423 27.52 -6.05 14.23
CA SER A 423 28.79 -5.62 14.78
C SER A 423 30.00 -6.35 14.17
N LYS A 424 29.81 -7.58 13.70
CA LYS A 424 30.82 -8.45 13.14
C LYS A 424 31.04 -8.21 11.65
N GLU A 425 29.95 -8.11 10.90
CA GLU A 425 29.99 -7.92 9.45
C GLU A 425 30.14 -6.45 9.04
N GLY A 426 29.81 -5.50 9.92
CA GLY A 426 29.81 -4.07 9.61
C GLY A 426 28.78 -3.64 8.58
N LYS A 427 27.70 -4.44 8.39
CA LYS A 427 26.63 -4.25 7.43
C LYS A 427 25.31 -4.83 7.93
N LEU A 428 24.23 -4.62 7.17
CA LEU A 428 22.93 -5.21 7.46
C LEU A 428 22.98 -6.74 7.34
N THR A 429 22.35 -7.43 8.28
CA THR A 429 22.25 -8.89 8.35
C THR A 429 20.83 -9.29 8.73
N SER A 430 20.37 -10.43 8.22
CA SER A 430 19.12 -11.06 8.65
C SER A 430 19.33 -11.89 9.91
N LEU A 431 18.24 -12.22 10.61
CA LEU A 431 18.30 -13.09 11.78
C LEU A 431 18.80 -14.51 11.43
N ALA A 432 18.45 -15.01 10.24
CA ALA A 432 18.94 -16.29 9.73
C ALA A 432 20.45 -16.27 9.48
N GLU A 433 20.99 -15.19 8.89
CA GLU A 433 22.43 -15.01 8.66
C GLU A 433 23.20 -14.89 9.99
N TYR A 434 22.66 -14.16 10.97
CA TYR A 434 23.22 -14.08 12.31
C TYR A 434 23.33 -15.48 12.94
N LYS A 435 22.22 -16.23 12.96
CA LYS A 435 22.18 -17.59 13.52
C LYS A 435 23.16 -18.55 12.83
N ALA A 436 23.32 -18.44 11.51
CA ALA A 436 24.28 -19.28 10.79
C ALA A 436 25.75 -19.04 11.19
N ARG A 437 26.07 -17.85 11.74
CA ARG A 437 27.41 -17.48 12.23
C ARG A 437 27.57 -17.64 13.74
N MET A 438 26.50 -17.94 14.45
CA MET A 438 26.46 -18.02 15.89
C MET A 438 27.29 -19.23 16.40
N PRO A 439 28.26 -19.07 17.31
CA PRO A 439 28.99 -20.17 17.92
C PRO A 439 28.09 -21.09 18.75
N GLU A 440 28.41 -22.37 18.85
CA GLU A 440 27.63 -23.36 19.62
C GLU A 440 27.49 -23.02 21.12
N GLU A 441 28.49 -22.37 21.69
CA GLU A 441 28.48 -21.96 23.11
C GLU A 441 27.62 -20.70 23.35
N GLN A 442 27.26 -19.96 22.31
CA GLN A 442 26.45 -18.75 22.42
C GLN A 442 24.98 -19.12 22.63
N LYS A 443 24.40 -18.66 23.75
CA LYS A 443 23.02 -19.00 24.13
C LYS A 443 21.97 -18.01 23.67
N TYR A 444 22.35 -16.78 23.35
CA TYR A 444 21.46 -15.66 23.08
C TYR A 444 21.83 -14.94 21.80
N ILE A 445 20.84 -14.29 21.18
CA ILE A 445 21.03 -13.26 20.14
C ILE A 445 21.28 -11.95 20.88
N TYR A 446 22.51 -11.45 20.87
CA TYR A 446 22.87 -10.21 21.55
C TYR A 446 22.49 -8.99 20.73
N TYR A 447 21.97 -7.95 21.40
CA TYR A 447 21.65 -6.69 20.78
C TYR A 447 22.00 -5.50 21.67
N ALA A 448 22.20 -4.34 21.03
CA ALA A 448 22.35 -3.04 21.66
C ALA A 448 21.46 -2.03 20.91
N CYS A 449 20.72 -1.19 21.64
CA CYS A 449 19.85 -0.17 21.08
C CYS A 449 20.49 1.22 21.18
N GLY A 450 20.28 2.08 20.18
CA GLY A 450 20.72 3.46 20.17
C GLY A 450 20.61 4.08 18.77
N GLU A 451 20.96 5.35 18.63
CA GLU A 451 20.72 6.13 17.40
C GLU A 451 21.73 5.86 16.28
N ASP A 452 22.94 5.40 16.64
CA ASP A 452 24.04 5.26 15.69
C ASP A 452 24.90 4.01 15.97
N ALA A 453 25.12 3.19 14.94
CA ALA A 453 25.90 1.97 15.05
C ALA A 453 27.35 2.21 15.47
N GLY A 454 27.95 3.35 15.10
CA GLY A 454 29.31 3.71 15.48
C GLY A 454 29.45 4.06 16.98
N GLN A 455 28.39 4.61 17.58
CA GLN A 455 28.29 4.84 19.02
C GLN A 455 28.09 3.51 19.75
N LEU A 456 27.17 2.67 19.27
CA LEU A 456 26.90 1.35 19.84
C LEU A 456 28.14 0.44 19.82
N ALA A 457 28.99 0.55 18.81
CA ALA A 457 30.26 -0.16 18.72
C ALA A 457 31.25 0.19 19.85
N LYS A 458 31.07 1.34 20.51
CA LYS A 458 31.96 1.82 21.58
C LYS A 458 31.38 1.66 22.98
N LEU A 459 30.18 1.08 23.09
CA LEU A 459 29.53 0.88 24.39
C LEU A 459 30.40 0.02 25.32
N PRO A 460 30.71 0.50 26.56
CA PRO A 460 31.47 -0.27 27.53
C PRO A 460 30.77 -1.58 27.91
N GLN A 461 29.46 -1.61 27.96
CA GLN A 461 28.66 -2.79 28.29
C GLN A 461 28.82 -3.94 27.28
N ALA A 462 29.09 -3.60 26.02
CA ALA A 462 29.29 -4.57 24.96
C ALA A 462 30.69 -5.22 24.94
N GLU A 463 31.65 -4.70 25.73
CA GLU A 463 33.06 -5.11 25.67
C GLU A 463 33.24 -6.60 25.99
N ARG A 464 32.63 -7.10 27.07
CA ARG A 464 32.73 -8.52 27.48
C ARG A 464 32.16 -9.49 26.46
N ILE A 465 31.08 -9.11 25.79
CA ILE A 465 30.43 -9.90 24.75
C ILE A 465 31.32 -9.95 23.49
N ARG A 466 31.90 -8.79 23.11
CA ARG A 466 32.83 -8.70 21.99
C ARG A 466 34.11 -9.50 22.23
N ASP A 467 34.65 -9.49 23.46
CA ASP A 467 35.86 -10.24 23.83
C ASP A 467 35.67 -11.76 23.67
N LYS A 468 34.42 -12.25 23.82
CA LYS A 468 34.09 -13.65 23.54
C LYS A 468 33.90 -13.93 22.03
N GLY A 469 34.06 -12.92 21.20
CA GLY A 469 33.86 -13.04 19.74
C GLY A 469 32.39 -13.16 19.32
N TYR A 470 31.45 -12.85 20.20
CA TYR A 470 30.03 -12.92 19.90
C TYR A 470 29.58 -11.70 19.09
N GLU A 471 28.73 -11.94 18.12
CA GLU A 471 28.12 -10.91 17.29
C GLU A 471 27.00 -10.18 18.05
N ILE A 472 26.92 -8.85 17.88
CA ILE A 472 25.88 -8.00 18.47
C ILE A 472 25.12 -7.34 17.34
N LEU A 473 23.79 -7.38 17.39
CA LEU A 473 22.92 -6.62 16.51
C LEU A 473 22.80 -5.18 17.04
N TYR A 474 23.06 -4.20 16.20
CA TYR A 474 22.83 -2.79 16.51
C TYR A 474 21.45 -2.39 15.99
N LEU A 475 20.60 -2.01 16.91
CA LEU A 475 19.21 -1.64 16.72
C LEU A 475 19.14 -0.11 16.69
N THR A 476 19.03 0.45 15.49
CA THR A 476 19.14 1.90 15.28
C THR A 476 17.84 2.58 14.87
N ASP A 477 16.78 1.80 14.62
CA ASP A 477 15.47 2.34 14.27
C ASP A 477 14.54 2.37 15.49
N GLU A 478 13.66 3.37 15.53
CA GLU A 478 12.74 3.58 16.66
C GLU A 478 11.90 2.37 17.08
N PRO A 479 11.34 1.56 16.15
CA PRO A 479 10.54 0.42 16.53
C PRO A 479 11.35 -0.81 16.98
N ASP A 480 12.67 -0.79 16.85
CA ASP A 480 13.50 -2.00 17.00
C ASP A 480 13.37 -2.67 18.37
N GLN A 481 13.36 -1.90 19.47
CA GLN A 481 13.18 -2.46 20.80
C GLN A 481 11.83 -3.21 20.90
N PHE A 482 10.77 -2.62 20.39
CA PHE A 482 9.44 -3.23 20.40
C PHE A 482 9.36 -4.47 19.49
N VAL A 483 10.09 -4.45 18.37
CA VAL A 483 10.21 -5.61 17.46
C VAL A 483 10.87 -6.79 18.19
N ILE A 484 11.99 -6.56 18.87
CA ILE A 484 12.69 -7.60 19.62
C ILE A 484 11.82 -8.15 20.75
N ASP A 485 11.11 -7.28 21.46
CA ASP A 485 10.18 -7.68 22.54
C ASP A 485 9.00 -8.50 22.00
N ALA A 486 8.44 -8.10 20.84
CA ALA A 486 7.37 -8.85 20.21
C ALA A 486 7.82 -10.22 19.68
N LEU A 487 9.04 -10.32 19.14
CA LEU A 487 9.63 -11.59 18.69
C LEU A 487 9.95 -12.51 19.88
N GLY A 488 10.56 -11.97 20.93
CA GLY A 488 11.02 -12.69 22.12
C GLY A 488 12.15 -13.68 21.87
N ALA A 489 12.01 -14.52 20.85
CA ALA A 489 13.00 -15.52 20.44
C ALA A 489 12.90 -15.80 18.93
N VAL A 490 13.98 -16.31 18.37
CA VAL A 490 14.02 -16.83 16.99
C VAL A 490 14.50 -18.28 17.02
N ASP A 491 13.67 -19.22 16.58
CA ASP A 491 13.93 -20.68 16.64
C ASP A 491 14.52 -21.10 17.99
N GLU A 492 13.80 -20.77 19.08
CA GLU A 492 14.11 -21.06 20.48
C GLU A 492 15.32 -20.31 21.07
N VAL A 493 16.03 -19.47 20.30
CA VAL A 493 17.12 -18.63 20.79
C VAL A 493 16.57 -17.26 21.17
N ALA A 494 16.59 -16.93 22.46
CA ALA A 494 16.10 -15.67 22.98
C ALA A 494 17.05 -14.50 22.67
N PHE A 495 16.45 -13.30 22.56
CA PHE A 495 17.21 -12.06 22.49
C PHE A 495 17.71 -11.65 23.90
N LYS A 496 18.88 -11.02 23.94
CA LYS A 496 19.48 -10.54 25.18
C LYS A 496 20.17 -9.20 24.97
N SER A 497 19.79 -8.20 25.74
CA SER A 497 20.46 -6.88 25.70
C SER A 497 21.87 -6.96 26.24
N VAL A 498 22.77 -6.15 25.68
CA VAL A 498 24.12 -5.96 26.26
C VAL A 498 24.06 -5.29 27.64
N ASP A 499 22.93 -4.64 27.96
CA ASP A 499 22.67 -3.98 29.24
C ASP A 499 22.16 -4.94 30.33
N ASP A 500 21.82 -6.17 29.95
CA ASP A 500 21.32 -7.16 30.92
C ASP A 500 22.46 -7.69 31.81
N ALA A 501 22.28 -7.62 33.10
CA ALA A 501 23.28 -8.06 34.08
C ALA A 501 23.62 -9.57 33.96
N ASP A 502 22.70 -10.37 33.41
CA ASP A 502 22.84 -11.80 33.16
C ASP A 502 23.08 -12.14 31.67
N ALA A 503 23.56 -11.16 30.88
CA ALA A 503 23.82 -11.35 29.46
C ALA A 503 24.85 -12.47 29.21
N LEU A 504 25.86 -12.62 30.07
CA LEU A 504 26.84 -13.69 30.00
C LEU A 504 26.71 -14.61 31.21
N PRO A 505 26.80 -15.94 31.02
CA PRO A 505 26.83 -16.87 32.12
C PRO A 505 28.09 -16.65 32.94
N GLU A 506 27.97 -16.60 34.28
CA GLU A 506 29.05 -16.48 35.24
C GLU A 506 29.42 -17.85 35.77
N THR A 507 30.72 -18.05 36.04
CA THR A 507 31.20 -19.20 36.82
C THR A 507 30.92 -18.98 38.31
N ASP A 508 30.94 -20.05 39.12
CA ASP A 508 30.76 -19.94 40.56
C ASP A 508 31.87 -19.11 41.22
N GLU A 509 33.10 -19.16 40.65
CA GLU A 509 34.23 -18.36 41.10
C GLU A 509 34.04 -16.86 40.81
N GLU A 510 33.53 -16.51 39.60
CA GLU A 510 33.22 -15.13 39.23
C GLU A 510 32.11 -14.56 40.11
N LYS A 511 31.07 -15.34 40.43
CA LYS A 511 30.01 -14.94 41.37
C LYS A 511 30.53 -14.64 42.76
N ALA A 512 31.34 -15.54 43.32
CA ALA A 512 31.92 -15.35 44.65
C ALA A 512 32.82 -14.11 44.71
N ALA A 513 33.65 -13.90 43.68
CA ALA A 513 34.49 -12.71 43.59
C ALA A 513 33.68 -11.40 43.47
N LEU A 514 32.57 -11.44 42.75
CA LEU A 514 31.70 -10.28 42.59
C LEU A 514 30.92 -9.95 43.87
N GLU A 515 30.44 -10.97 44.59
CA GLU A 515 29.78 -10.81 45.91
C GLU A 515 30.77 -10.21 46.95
N GLN A 516 32.01 -10.64 46.95
CA GLN A 516 33.04 -10.05 47.82
C GLN A 516 33.28 -8.57 47.47
N LYS A 517 33.46 -8.24 46.18
CA LYS A 517 33.63 -6.85 45.74
C LYS A 517 32.40 -5.98 46.04
N ALA A 518 31.19 -6.53 45.95
CA ALA A 518 29.98 -5.82 46.31
C ALA A 518 29.91 -5.48 47.79
N GLU A 519 30.29 -6.42 48.67
CA GLU A 519 30.34 -6.18 50.12
C GLU A 519 31.39 -5.14 50.49
N GLU A 520 32.58 -5.23 49.91
CA GLU A 520 33.64 -4.24 50.09
C GLU A 520 33.26 -2.85 49.60
N SER A 521 32.47 -2.76 48.51
CA SER A 521 32.01 -1.51 47.90
C SER A 521 30.80 -0.89 48.55
N LYS A 522 30.12 -1.59 49.46
CA LYS A 522 28.82 -1.20 50.02
C LYS A 522 28.78 0.23 50.60
N PRO A 523 29.80 0.74 51.34
CA PRO A 523 29.78 2.12 51.84
C PRO A 523 29.73 3.17 50.72
N VAL A 524 30.37 2.89 49.57
CA VAL A 524 30.40 3.78 48.40
C VAL A 524 29.08 3.70 47.65
N LEU A 525 28.50 2.51 47.51
CA LEU A 525 27.21 2.30 46.82
C LEU A 525 26.07 2.96 47.61
N ASP A 526 26.04 2.83 48.92
CA ASP A 526 25.04 3.47 49.80
C ASP A 526 25.16 5.00 49.74
N PHE A 527 26.38 5.53 49.72
CA PHE A 527 26.64 6.96 49.55
C PHE A 527 26.14 7.48 48.21
N LEU A 528 26.36 6.75 47.13
CA LEU A 528 25.87 7.12 45.80
C LEU A 528 24.33 7.16 45.77
N LYS A 529 23.67 6.15 46.35
CA LYS A 529 22.21 6.11 46.44
C LYS A 529 21.66 7.27 47.25
N GLU A 530 22.26 7.61 48.39
CA GLU A 530 21.88 8.74 49.21
C GLU A 530 22.06 10.06 48.46
N THR A 531 23.21 10.25 47.79
CA THR A 531 23.60 11.50 47.11
C THR A 531 22.75 11.76 45.86
N LEU A 532 22.48 10.74 45.05
CA LEU A 532 21.71 10.83 43.82
C LEU A 532 20.18 10.71 44.05
N GLY A 533 19.77 10.18 45.20
CA GLY A 533 18.38 10.12 45.61
C GLY A 533 17.48 9.47 44.59
N GLY A 534 16.37 10.14 44.27
CA GLY A 534 15.37 9.62 43.31
C GLY A 534 15.82 9.55 41.84
N ALA A 535 17.04 9.99 41.51
CA ALA A 535 17.56 9.89 40.14
C ALA A 535 17.93 8.44 39.76
N ILE A 536 18.24 7.60 40.74
CA ILE A 536 18.54 6.18 40.57
C ILE A 536 17.73 5.33 41.56
N LYS A 537 17.37 4.12 41.16
CA LYS A 537 16.80 3.11 42.06
C LYS A 537 17.84 2.58 43.03
N GLU A 538 19.01 2.27 42.51
CA GLU A 538 20.14 1.75 43.26
C GLU A 538 21.47 1.98 42.51
N ALA A 539 22.58 1.85 43.24
CA ALA A 539 23.93 1.72 42.69
C ALA A 539 24.45 0.32 43.01
N ARG A 540 25.15 -0.32 42.07
CA ARG A 540 25.70 -1.66 42.26
C ARG A 540 27.04 -1.86 41.56
N VAL A 541 27.79 -2.88 42.00
CA VAL A 541 28.98 -3.34 41.27
C VAL A 541 28.53 -3.97 39.95
N SER A 542 29.17 -3.54 38.89
CA SER A 542 28.82 -3.99 37.54
C SER A 542 29.29 -5.40 37.25
N LYS A 543 28.40 -6.18 36.63
CA LYS A 543 28.70 -7.48 36.03
C LYS A 543 29.09 -7.39 34.55
N ILE A 544 28.75 -6.28 33.92
CA ILE A 544 28.85 -6.10 32.46
C ILE A 544 30.10 -5.28 32.06
N LEU A 545 30.54 -4.37 32.92
CA LEU A 545 31.70 -3.53 32.63
C LEU A 545 33.05 -4.30 32.81
N LYS A 546 33.99 -4.05 31.87
CA LYS A 546 35.37 -4.54 31.93
C LYS A 546 36.33 -3.39 32.13
N SER A 547 36.43 -2.47 31.19
CA SER A 547 37.35 -1.32 31.26
C SER A 547 36.63 0.00 31.59
N GLY A 548 35.33 0.12 31.26
CA GLY A 548 34.54 1.28 31.57
C GLY A 548 34.34 1.50 33.07
N ALA A 549 34.27 2.76 33.52
CA ALA A 549 34.09 3.09 34.94
C ALA A 549 32.66 2.97 35.42
N VAL A 550 31.70 3.34 34.56
CA VAL A 550 30.30 3.48 34.93
C VAL A 550 29.40 3.27 33.71
N CYS A 551 28.18 2.76 33.93
CA CYS A 551 27.08 2.79 32.95
C CYS A 551 25.72 2.85 33.68
N LEU A 552 24.68 3.11 32.91
CA LEU A 552 23.28 2.99 33.36
C LEU A 552 22.63 1.74 32.75
N THR A 553 21.89 1.04 33.57
CA THR A 553 20.99 -0.03 33.17
C THR A 553 19.58 0.25 33.70
N ALA A 554 18.59 -0.48 33.24
CA ALA A 554 17.21 -0.39 33.74
C ALA A 554 16.84 -1.66 34.51
N ASP A 555 16.08 -1.48 35.60
CA ASP A 555 15.49 -2.58 36.34
C ASP A 555 13.95 -2.46 36.26
N GLY A 556 13.31 -3.42 35.58
CA GLY A 556 11.88 -3.43 35.36
C GLY A 556 11.48 -3.50 33.88
N PRO A 557 10.19 -3.36 33.59
CA PRO A 557 9.67 -3.57 32.22
C PRO A 557 9.95 -2.44 31.23
N ILE A 558 10.34 -1.26 31.72
CA ILE A 558 10.64 -0.10 30.88
C ILE A 558 12.15 0.02 30.71
N THR A 559 12.64 -0.15 29.50
CA THR A 559 14.05 0.03 29.16
C THR A 559 14.42 1.52 28.98
N LEU A 560 15.71 1.84 28.97
CA LEU A 560 16.16 3.21 28.69
C LEU A 560 15.74 3.70 27.29
N GLU A 561 15.71 2.80 26.31
CA GLU A 561 15.26 3.12 24.96
C GLU A 561 13.75 3.37 24.89
N MET A 562 12.94 2.58 25.59
CA MET A 562 11.52 2.85 25.71
C MET A 562 11.25 4.20 26.39
N GLU A 563 12.01 4.55 27.43
CA GLU A 563 11.89 5.87 28.05
C GLU A 563 12.16 7.01 27.05
N LYS A 564 13.23 6.90 26.24
CA LYS A 564 13.56 7.88 25.19
C LYS A 564 12.44 8.00 24.16
N TYR A 565 11.91 6.86 23.72
CA TYR A 565 10.78 6.82 22.77
C TYR A 565 9.55 7.54 23.32
N PHE A 566 9.12 7.22 24.54
CA PHE A 566 7.96 7.86 25.16
C PHE A 566 8.17 9.35 25.38
N GLN A 567 9.37 9.78 25.76
CA GLN A 567 9.69 11.21 25.93
C GLN A 567 9.55 12.00 24.63
N ARG A 568 9.80 11.38 23.48
CA ARG A 568 9.68 12.01 22.17
C ARG A 568 8.25 11.98 21.63
N VAL A 569 7.54 10.87 21.78
CA VAL A 569 6.19 10.68 21.18
C VAL A 569 5.09 11.28 22.04
N ASP A 570 5.19 11.18 23.36
CA ASP A 570 4.20 11.69 24.30
C ASP A 570 4.86 12.33 25.54
N PRO A 571 5.44 13.55 25.40
CA PRO A 571 6.17 14.20 26.47
C PRO A 571 5.32 14.48 27.73
N GLU A 572 4.00 14.63 27.59
CA GLU A 572 3.11 14.94 28.72
C GLU A 572 2.94 13.72 29.64
N ASN A 573 2.77 12.51 29.05
CA ASN A 573 2.58 11.26 29.79
C ASN A 573 3.91 10.54 30.11
N ALA A 574 5.01 10.91 29.42
CA ALA A 574 6.31 10.29 29.57
C ALA A 574 6.87 10.37 31.01
N LYS A 575 6.43 11.33 31.80
CA LYS A 575 6.83 11.47 33.23
C LYS A 575 6.47 10.25 34.07
N SER A 576 5.42 9.54 33.71
CA SER A 576 4.96 8.31 34.36
C SER A 576 5.62 7.04 33.80
N MET A 577 6.31 7.15 32.65
CA MET A 577 6.93 6.03 31.92
C MET A 577 8.48 6.12 31.96
N LYS A 578 9.02 6.36 33.15
CA LYS A 578 10.47 6.40 33.36
C LYS A 578 11.02 5.02 33.70
N ALA A 579 12.17 4.69 33.12
CA ALA A 579 12.93 3.51 33.50
C ALA A 579 13.43 3.61 34.95
N GLN A 580 13.38 2.50 35.67
CA GLN A 580 14.01 2.41 36.99
C GLN A 580 15.53 2.28 36.79
N ARG A 581 16.25 3.39 36.85
CA ARG A 581 17.66 3.47 36.53
C ARG A 581 18.52 2.86 37.61
N VAL A 582 19.46 2.03 37.21
CA VAL A 582 20.50 1.43 38.09
C VAL A 582 21.87 1.95 37.61
N LEU A 583 22.62 2.53 38.56
CA LEU A 583 23.98 2.98 38.29
C LEU A 583 24.95 1.83 38.53
N GLU A 584 25.59 1.33 37.50
CA GLU A 584 26.57 0.28 37.59
C GLU A 584 28.00 0.84 37.58
N LEU A 585 28.82 0.36 38.49
CA LEU A 585 30.19 0.82 38.67
C LEU A 585 31.18 -0.33 38.56
N ASN A 586 32.28 -0.05 37.92
CA ASN A 586 33.44 -0.96 37.89
C ASN A 586 34.36 -0.67 39.08
N PRO A 587 34.43 -1.57 40.09
CA PRO A 587 35.25 -1.37 41.28
C PRO A 587 36.77 -1.34 40.99
N ASP A 588 37.18 -1.92 39.84
CA ASP A 588 38.60 -1.95 39.44
C ASP A 588 39.03 -0.67 38.68
N SER A 589 38.08 0.26 38.44
CA SER A 589 38.37 1.50 37.74
C SER A 589 39.05 2.56 38.60
N ALA A 590 39.92 3.37 38.00
CA ALA A 590 40.56 4.50 38.68
C ALA A 590 39.53 5.52 39.22
N ALA A 591 38.42 5.69 38.53
CA ALA A 591 37.34 6.58 38.93
C ALA A 591 36.63 6.07 40.22
N PHE A 592 36.38 4.76 40.33
CA PHE A 592 35.80 4.17 41.53
C PHE A 592 36.79 4.29 42.71
N ALA A 593 38.07 4.01 42.51
CA ALA A 593 39.09 4.17 43.54
C ALA A 593 39.23 5.64 44.02
N ALA A 594 39.07 6.62 43.13
CA ALA A 594 39.05 8.04 43.50
C ALA A 594 37.78 8.42 44.29
N LEU A 595 36.61 7.89 43.91
CA LEU A 595 35.36 8.09 44.63
C LEU A 595 35.43 7.46 46.02
N SER A 596 35.92 6.24 46.15
CA SER A 596 36.06 5.51 47.42
C SER A 596 36.88 6.31 48.42
N ARG A 597 38.05 6.79 47.99
CA ARG A 597 38.90 7.66 48.84
C ARG A 597 38.21 8.98 49.23
N ALA A 598 37.44 9.57 48.34
CA ALA A 598 36.71 10.80 48.62
C ALA A 598 35.58 10.57 49.62
N VAL A 599 34.88 9.44 49.57
CA VAL A 599 33.82 9.09 50.55
C VAL A 599 34.36 9.03 51.98
N GLU A 600 35.59 8.59 52.16
CA GLU A 600 36.25 8.51 53.47
C GLU A 600 36.80 9.83 53.93
N SER A 601 37.33 10.70 53.04
CA SER A 601 38.12 11.87 53.40
C SER A 601 37.45 13.22 53.14
N ASP A 602 36.59 13.34 52.13
CA ASP A 602 35.97 14.59 51.67
C ASP A 602 34.62 14.30 51.01
N ARG A 603 33.54 14.35 51.81
CA ARG A 603 32.17 14.06 51.34
C ARG A 603 31.67 15.03 50.29
N ASP A 604 32.12 16.29 50.31
CA ASP A 604 31.70 17.28 49.29
C ASP A 604 32.33 16.96 47.93
N LYS A 605 33.58 16.54 47.93
CA LYS A 605 34.25 16.07 46.74
C LYS A 605 33.66 14.75 46.23
N ALA A 606 33.33 13.83 47.14
CA ALA A 606 32.63 12.58 46.81
C ALA A 606 31.25 12.85 46.15
N ALA A 607 30.49 13.82 46.64
CA ALA A 607 29.19 14.20 46.07
C ALA A 607 29.35 14.78 44.64
N ARG A 608 30.43 15.55 44.40
CA ARG A 608 30.74 16.02 43.03
C ARG A 608 31.08 14.88 42.10
N TYR A 609 31.89 13.91 42.55
CA TYR A 609 32.23 12.72 41.78
C TYR A 609 30.98 11.86 41.49
N ALA A 610 30.10 11.68 42.46
CA ALA A 610 28.85 10.95 42.28
C ALA A 610 27.97 11.54 41.15
N LYS A 611 27.79 12.87 41.19
CA LYS A 611 27.02 13.61 40.14
C LYS A 611 27.71 13.51 38.77
N LEU A 612 29.05 13.62 38.73
CA LEU A 612 29.81 13.50 37.51
C LEU A 612 29.68 12.12 36.88
N LEU A 613 29.88 11.05 37.67
CA LEU A 613 29.75 9.67 37.17
C LEU A 613 28.33 9.38 36.68
N TYR A 614 27.29 9.87 37.37
CA TYR A 614 25.93 9.71 36.94
C TYR A 614 25.66 10.43 35.61
N ALA A 615 26.11 11.67 35.46
CA ALA A 615 25.99 12.43 34.22
C ALA A 615 26.71 11.78 33.05
N GLN A 616 27.94 11.22 33.31
CA GLN A 616 28.67 10.44 32.31
C GLN A 616 27.93 9.18 31.89
N ALA A 617 27.33 8.47 32.84
CA ALA A 617 26.53 7.28 32.56
C ALA A 617 25.25 7.63 31.74
N GLN A 618 24.61 8.78 31.98
CA GLN A 618 23.52 9.29 31.14
C GLN A 618 24.00 9.54 29.72
N LEU A 619 25.13 10.23 29.54
CA LEU A 619 25.70 10.49 28.21
C LEU A 619 26.01 9.20 27.43
N ILE A 620 26.62 8.21 28.13
CA ILE A 620 26.92 6.89 27.53
C ILE A 620 25.62 6.19 27.09
N ALA A 621 24.56 6.30 27.90
CA ALA A 621 23.25 5.74 27.59
C ALA A 621 22.46 6.56 26.55
N GLY A 622 23.00 7.68 26.03
CA GLY A 622 22.30 8.56 25.10
C GLY A 622 21.11 9.30 25.70
N LEU A 623 21.07 9.46 27.02
CA LEU A 623 20.04 10.23 27.71
C LEU A 623 20.43 11.71 27.77
N PRO A 624 19.48 12.63 27.64
CA PRO A 624 19.75 14.05 27.79
C PRO A 624 20.15 14.38 29.23
N LEU A 625 21.13 15.28 29.41
CA LEU A 625 21.46 15.84 30.71
C LEU A 625 20.38 16.85 31.10
N GLU A 626 19.89 16.76 32.34
CA GLU A 626 18.90 17.74 32.88
C GLU A 626 19.54 19.13 33.06
N ASP A 627 20.84 19.17 33.43
CA ASP A 627 21.61 20.41 33.61
C ASP A 627 22.99 20.33 32.93
N PRO A 628 23.10 20.58 31.61
CA PRO A 628 24.37 20.56 30.89
C PRO A 628 25.35 21.64 31.36
N ALA A 629 24.87 22.79 31.84
CA ALA A 629 25.70 23.88 32.35
C ALA A 629 26.37 23.48 33.67
N GLY A 630 25.61 22.94 34.62
CA GLY A 630 26.12 22.43 35.89
C GLY A 630 27.08 21.25 35.69
N TYR A 631 26.87 20.38 34.71
CA TYR A 631 27.82 19.35 34.33
C TYR A 631 29.18 19.95 33.89
N THR A 632 29.14 20.99 33.04
CA THR A 632 30.36 21.65 32.55
C THR A 632 31.12 22.33 33.69
N GLU A 633 30.40 23.04 34.58
CA GLU A 633 31.00 23.66 35.78
C GLU A 633 31.66 22.60 36.70
N LEU A 634 30.96 21.46 36.88
CA LEU A 634 31.48 20.36 37.67
C LEU A 634 32.76 19.81 37.10
N VAL A 635 32.83 19.55 35.78
CA VAL A 635 34.04 19.10 35.09
C VAL A 635 35.18 20.11 35.27
N CYS A 636 34.93 21.40 35.03
CA CYS A 636 35.91 22.47 35.16
C CYS A 636 36.42 22.61 36.62
N SER A 637 35.57 22.39 37.62
CA SER A 637 35.96 22.45 39.03
C SER A 637 36.94 21.36 39.46
N LEU A 638 37.04 20.28 38.69
CA LEU A 638 37.97 19.16 38.94
C LEU A 638 39.30 19.31 38.24
N MET A 639 39.47 20.32 37.39
CA MET A 639 40.72 20.65 36.68
C MET A 639 41.60 21.60 37.50
N ASN A 640 41.11 22.09 38.65
CA ASN A 640 41.84 23.00 39.56
C ASN A 640 42.38 22.20 40.77
#